data_0604deed6773443ddab00ac15b5b753c
#
_entry.id   0604deed6773443ddab00ac15b5b753c
#
_cell.length_a   1.000
_cell.length_b   1.000
_cell.length_c   1.000
_cell.angle_alpha   90.00
_cell.angle_beta   90.00
_cell.angle_gamma   90.00
#
_symmetry.space_group_name_H-M   'P 1'
#
loop_
_entity.id
_entity.type
_entity.pdbx_description
1 polymer ?
#
loop_
_entity_poly.entity_id
_entity_poly.type
_entity_poly.pdbx_seq_one_letter_code
_entity_poly.pdbx_strand_id
1 'polypeptide(L)'
;VQQGWRQLVAATPWESLEHAYGSAEDLPPLLTAMLTTPGDAVGDLWAAALHQGTIYSATAPVVEALARQLREEQPTVTSPWWWFLHRTADSALGGYTDDEEALQATRAALAAAGRLLAPGMAAGTEQVTTIMFVSRVCSPTPAEVAAWRALAQRRPADELACAAAAALTRHGQYSPTKQLPLDLTAALARFEVGDCRDADAELVAANFAAAERILPLFLADDEHLTSSLAGCNPQAALAVLSRLPQPDYDQLSELLGLAETHPLQAARACTVVAQHAARLEPAQAIELLTRLPRTAQLCDRLVELAGQTSEVRVDRLGVSHPVADVAYVLAEQGDARWEELLVQALVTSPVGSALSIHHSGTGGQALPGAFADLGVQPGPALVTAVRQVLRQEVAAGRPEDNTSRAYALLSLLRWIAQWPPVFGRQLRGELAALADFAPADVAELLAAWGEPEAVDQLRMQAEQRPALWLSVARASQQLADWRQAVAHVEMAWEGKLLAEFPDGQDPVFLAWCRQYLGDEVAASHPGRADQVQALRRLVEGGVLEQVVAWRRLRELLGVAQGCMEEACELACHWLAAGQLTTAHRQELVDAVADVATHGRLGWDDQIDAASRLHAARTWLELTGHWPGEPELAGQIIVAALPYVWLREAALEFARRLPAGPARTHTRAALQTAVDRPEPYYGRGTHALPADAAARAAIATTAQALAAG
;
A
#
# COMPACT_ATOMS: atom_id res chain seq x y z
N VAL A 1 36.03 3.84 -23.26
CA VAL A 1 35.17 3.40 -24.39
C VAL A 1 33.86 3.00 -23.81
N GLN A 2 32.79 3.78 -24.04
CA GLN A 2 31.45 3.37 -23.63
C GLN A 2 31.07 2.08 -24.38
N GLN A 3 30.65 1.05 -23.66
CA GLN A 3 30.11 -0.17 -24.26
C GLN A 3 28.87 0.17 -25.08
N GLY A 4 28.77 -0.38 -26.31
CA GLY A 4 27.57 -0.24 -27.12
C GLY A 4 26.37 -0.99 -26.49
N TRP A 5 25.14 -0.67 -26.91
CA TRP A 5 23.93 -1.28 -26.34
C TRP A 5 23.95 -2.81 -26.42
N ARG A 6 24.47 -3.41 -27.51
CA ARG A 6 24.58 -4.87 -27.67
C ARG A 6 25.55 -5.50 -26.66
N GLN A 7 26.66 -4.78 -26.38
CA GLN A 7 27.64 -5.24 -25.37
C GLN A 7 27.04 -5.12 -23.96
N LEU A 8 26.26 -4.06 -23.68
CA LEU A 8 25.54 -3.91 -22.43
C LEU A 8 24.55 -5.07 -22.23
N VAL A 9 23.70 -5.35 -23.22
CA VAL A 9 22.72 -6.45 -23.16
C VAL A 9 23.41 -7.80 -22.95
N ALA A 10 24.51 -8.05 -23.66
CA ALA A 10 25.27 -9.31 -23.52
C ALA A 10 26.02 -9.44 -22.18
N ALA A 11 26.36 -8.32 -21.54
CA ALA A 11 27.10 -8.30 -20.27
C ALA A 11 26.17 -8.29 -19.03
N THR A 12 24.91 -7.99 -19.21
CA THR A 12 23.91 -7.95 -18.12
C THR A 12 23.52 -9.37 -17.72
N PRO A 13 23.57 -9.74 -16.45
CA PRO A 13 23.21 -11.08 -15.98
C PRO A 13 21.68 -11.22 -15.82
N TRP A 14 20.96 -11.23 -16.94
CA TRP A 14 19.48 -11.23 -16.99
C TRP A 14 18.84 -12.35 -16.17
N GLU A 15 19.49 -13.51 -16.07
CA GLU A 15 19.03 -14.64 -15.26
C GLU A 15 18.96 -14.36 -13.75
N SER A 16 19.72 -13.37 -13.28
CA SER A 16 19.74 -12.96 -11.88
C SER A 16 18.86 -11.75 -11.59
N LEU A 17 18.25 -11.18 -12.63
CA LEU A 17 17.33 -10.06 -12.52
C LEU A 17 15.88 -10.53 -12.60
N GLU A 18 14.99 -9.81 -11.97
CA GLU A 18 13.56 -10.10 -11.96
C GLU A 18 12.78 -9.06 -12.75
N HIS A 19 11.73 -9.52 -13.39
CA HIS A 19 10.65 -8.71 -13.96
C HIS A 19 9.29 -9.23 -13.47
N ALA A 20 8.19 -8.67 -13.97
CA ALA A 20 6.83 -8.97 -13.49
C ALA A 20 6.44 -10.45 -13.45
N TYR A 21 7.08 -11.29 -14.24
CA TYR A 21 6.74 -12.71 -14.41
C TYR A 21 7.88 -13.67 -14.01
N GLY A 22 8.91 -13.18 -13.35
CA GLY A 22 10.04 -13.97 -12.87
C GLY A 22 11.40 -13.54 -13.44
N SER A 23 12.25 -14.50 -13.82
CA SER A 23 13.58 -14.22 -14.37
C SER A 23 13.52 -13.42 -15.67
N ALA A 24 14.41 -12.44 -15.83
CA ALA A 24 14.44 -11.50 -16.95
C ALA A 24 15.17 -12.04 -18.22
N GLU A 25 15.38 -13.34 -18.33
CA GLU A 25 16.11 -13.98 -19.46
C GLU A 25 15.47 -13.71 -20.83
N ASP A 26 14.18 -13.40 -20.89
CA ASP A 26 13.41 -13.15 -22.09
C ASP A 26 13.47 -11.67 -22.57
N LEU A 27 14.02 -10.75 -21.78
CA LEU A 27 14.13 -9.33 -22.17
C LEU A 27 15.14 -9.03 -23.29
N PRO A 28 16.32 -9.68 -23.40
CA PRO A 28 17.25 -9.44 -24.50
C PRO A 28 16.67 -9.59 -25.91
N PRO A 29 15.86 -10.63 -26.22
CA PRO A 29 15.13 -10.72 -27.48
C PRO A 29 14.18 -9.54 -27.74
N LEU A 30 13.43 -9.09 -26.72
CA LEU A 30 12.51 -7.95 -26.82
C LEU A 30 13.25 -6.65 -27.09
N LEU A 31 14.38 -6.41 -26.42
CA LEU A 31 15.26 -5.27 -26.71
C LEU A 31 15.78 -5.29 -28.16
N THR A 32 16.05 -6.46 -28.71
CA THR A 32 16.43 -6.58 -30.10
C THR A 32 15.26 -6.34 -31.05
N ALA A 33 14.06 -6.84 -30.72
CA ALA A 33 12.83 -6.66 -31.47
C ALA A 33 12.39 -5.20 -31.56
N MET A 34 12.76 -4.35 -30.59
CA MET A 34 12.56 -2.90 -30.67
C MET A 34 13.09 -2.28 -31.96
N LEU A 35 14.13 -2.83 -32.57
CA LEU A 35 14.69 -2.30 -33.83
C LEU A 35 13.94 -2.76 -35.08
N THR A 36 13.16 -3.83 -35.01
CA THR A 36 12.46 -4.42 -36.17
C THR A 36 10.96 -4.29 -36.11
N THR A 37 10.36 -4.45 -34.92
CA THR A 37 8.91 -4.39 -34.64
C THR A 37 8.63 -3.57 -33.40
N PRO A 38 9.00 -2.27 -33.39
CA PRO A 38 9.01 -1.46 -32.16
C PRO A 38 7.63 -1.32 -31.52
N GLY A 39 6.55 -1.30 -32.30
CA GLY A 39 5.19 -1.14 -31.79
C GLY A 39 4.74 -2.31 -30.91
N ASP A 40 5.04 -3.55 -31.31
CA ASP A 40 4.70 -4.74 -30.55
C ASP A 40 5.69 -4.93 -29.37
N ALA A 41 6.98 -4.80 -29.66
CA ALA A 41 8.05 -5.02 -28.68
C ALA A 41 7.96 -4.06 -27.48
N VAL A 42 7.53 -2.82 -27.66
CA VAL A 42 7.38 -1.89 -26.53
C VAL A 42 6.26 -2.29 -25.58
N GLY A 43 5.18 -2.87 -26.10
CA GLY A 43 4.08 -3.40 -25.28
C GLY A 43 4.54 -4.57 -24.42
N ASP A 44 5.29 -5.51 -25.00
CA ASP A 44 5.85 -6.66 -24.31
C ASP A 44 6.91 -6.25 -23.26
N LEU A 45 7.79 -5.30 -23.60
CA LEU A 45 8.75 -4.71 -22.65
C LEU A 45 8.05 -4.01 -21.48
N TRP A 46 6.97 -3.27 -21.76
CA TRP A 46 6.16 -2.62 -20.74
C TRP A 46 5.53 -3.66 -19.80
N ALA A 47 4.91 -4.69 -20.38
CA ALA A 47 4.28 -5.74 -19.61
C ALA A 47 5.28 -6.50 -18.73
N ALA A 48 6.51 -6.71 -19.18
CA ALA A 48 7.53 -7.42 -18.44
C ALA A 48 8.31 -6.51 -17.49
N ALA A 49 8.98 -5.47 -17.99
CA ALA A 49 9.95 -4.68 -17.23
C ALA A 49 9.33 -3.53 -16.40
N LEU A 50 8.03 -3.21 -16.63
CA LEU A 50 7.35 -2.10 -15.95
C LEU A 50 5.85 -2.39 -15.74
N HIS A 51 5.48 -3.62 -15.44
CA HIS A 51 4.09 -4.06 -15.32
C HIS A 51 3.26 -3.17 -14.41
N GLN A 52 2.15 -2.58 -14.95
CA GLN A 52 1.27 -1.64 -14.24
C GLN A 52 2.00 -0.46 -13.56
N GLY A 53 3.19 -0.10 -14.04
CA GLY A 53 4.00 0.96 -13.48
C GLY A 53 4.93 0.54 -12.34
N THR A 54 4.93 -0.74 -11.96
CA THR A 54 5.84 -1.27 -10.93
C THR A 54 7.26 -1.42 -11.51
N ILE A 55 8.25 -0.98 -10.73
CA ILE A 55 9.68 -1.06 -11.08
C ILE A 55 10.26 -2.35 -10.53
N TYR A 56 11.05 -3.05 -11.35
CA TYR A 56 11.74 -4.30 -11.04
C TYR A 56 13.26 -4.15 -11.20
N SER A 57 14.05 -5.11 -10.72
CA SER A 57 15.50 -5.07 -10.86
C SER A 57 15.97 -5.05 -12.32
N ALA A 58 15.20 -5.61 -13.25
CA ALA A 58 15.46 -5.57 -14.70
C ALA A 58 15.14 -4.22 -15.35
N THR A 59 14.37 -3.33 -14.72
CA THR A 59 13.94 -2.04 -15.34
C THR A 59 15.14 -1.13 -15.64
N ALA A 60 16.09 -1.01 -14.72
CA ALA A 60 17.27 -0.15 -14.90
C ALA A 60 18.12 -0.51 -16.13
N PRO A 61 18.56 -1.77 -16.34
CA PRO A 61 19.31 -2.14 -17.53
C PRO A 61 18.49 -2.03 -18.83
N VAL A 62 17.17 -2.20 -18.80
CA VAL A 62 16.29 -1.93 -19.96
C VAL A 62 16.35 -0.45 -20.33
N VAL A 63 16.21 0.47 -19.37
CA VAL A 63 16.33 1.92 -19.60
C VAL A 63 17.67 2.28 -20.24
N GLU A 64 18.77 1.75 -19.72
CA GLU A 64 20.10 1.99 -20.28
C GLU A 64 20.24 1.46 -21.71
N ALA A 65 19.73 0.27 -21.98
CA ALA A 65 19.78 -0.34 -23.32
C ALA A 65 19.00 0.48 -24.33
N LEU A 66 17.77 0.90 -23.99
CA LEU A 66 16.91 1.71 -24.85
C LEU A 66 17.50 3.09 -25.14
N ALA A 67 18.04 3.77 -24.13
CA ALA A 67 18.70 5.07 -24.33
C ALA A 67 19.92 4.98 -25.25
N ARG A 68 20.71 3.88 -25.15
CA ARG A 68 21.84 3.62 -26.05
C ARG A 68 21.39 3.27 -27.46
N GLN A 69 20.30 2.48 -27.62
CA GLN A 69 19.70 2.22 -28.94
C GLN A 69 19.29 3.50 -29.64
N LEU A 70 18.57 4.39 -28.96
CA LEU A 70 18.19 5.70 -29.52
C LEU A 70 19.40 6.48 -30.02
N ARG A 71 20.51 6.46 -29.28
CA ARG A 71 21.71 7.20 -29.62
C ARG A 71 22.54 6.56 -30.72
N GLU A 72 22.69 5.23 -30.70
CA GLU A 72 23.61 4.49 -31.59
C GLU A 72 22.95 4.12 -32.92
N GLU A 73 21.70 3.63 -32.88
CA GLU A 73 21.01 3.12 -34.05
C GLU A 73 20.18 4.20 -34.77
N GLN A 74 19.82 5.29 -34.11
CA GLN A 74 19.03 6.41 -34.63
C GLN A 74 17.80 5.92 -35.43
N PRO A 75 16.89 5.13 -34.81
CA PRO A 75 15.75 4.55 -35.51
C PRO A 75 14.90 5.65 -36.16
N THR A 76 14.31 5.34 -37.32
CA THR A 76 13.46 6.27 -38.06
C THR A 76 12.15 6.60 -37.35
N VAL A 77 11.65 5.67 -36.51
CA VAL A 77 10.49 5.83 -35.63
C VAL A 77 10.97 5.68 -34.21
N THR A 78 10.94 6.73 -33.43
CA THR A 78 11.51 6.80 -32.07
C THR A 78 10.47 6.82 -30.97
N SER A 79 9.19 7.08 -31.33
CA SER A 79 8.09 7.19 -30.36
C SER A 79 7.98 6.03 -29.38
N PRO A 80 8.17 4.74 -29.73
CA PRO A 80 8.12 3.64 -28.77
C PRO A 80 9.19 3.72 -27.68
N TRP A 81 10.43 4.12 -28.01
CA TRP A 81 11.50 4.31 -27.03
C TRP A 81 11.20 5.44 -26.07
N TRP A 82 10.79 6.60 -26.62
CA TRP A 82 10.43 7.76 -25.80
C TRP A 82 9.24 7.47 -24.90
N TRP A 83 8.23 6.79 -25.42
CA TRP A 83 7.07 6.39 -24.65
C TRP A 83 7.50 5.54 -23.42
N PHE A 84 8.33 4.51 -23.63
CA PHE A 84 8.82 3.67 -22.53
C PHE A 84 9.64 4.48 -21.53
N LEU A 85 10.58 5.30 -22.00
CA LEU A 85 11.46 6.09 -21.12
C LEU A 85 10.65 7.11 -20.30
N HIS A 86 9.68 7.78 -20.87
CA HIS A 86 8.82 8.71 -20.15
C HIS A 86 7.95 8.00 -19.12
N ARG A 87 7.34 6.88 -19.48
CA ARG A 87 6.53 6.08 -18.54
C ARG A 87 7.36 5.53 -17.38
N THR A 88 8.58 5.07 -17.64
CA THR A 88 9.49 4.66 -16.58
C THR A 88 9.87 5.83 -15.67
N ALA A 89 10.08 7.03 -16.23
CA ALA A 89 10.33 8.22 -15.44
C ALA A 89 9.14 8.60 -14.55
N ASP A 90 7.91 8.50 -15.06
CA ASP A 90 6.68 8.74 -14.29
C ASP A 90 6.56 7.73 -13.13
N SER A 91 6.79 6.45 -13.38
CA SER A 91 6.78 5.40 -12.36
C SER A 91 7.86 5.62 -11.29
N ALA A 92 9.08 5.96 -11.70
CA ALA A 92 10.19 6.21 -10.77
C ALA A 92 9.98 7.47 -9.91
N LEU A 93 9.28 8.47 -10.42
CA LEU A 93 8.89 9.66 -9.66
C LEU A 93 7.73 9.35 -8.71
N GLY A 94 6.78 8.50 -9.12
CA GLY A 94 5.67 8.06 -8.30
C GLY A 94 6.05 7.05 -7.19
N GLY A 95 7.24 6.44 -7.26
CA GLY A 95 7.73 5.49 -6.25
C GLY A 95 6.98 4.15 -6.24
N TYR A 96 6.43 3.73 -7.38
CA TYR A 96 5.68 2.46 -7.49
C TYR A 96 6.63 1.26 -7.55
N THR A 97 7.09 0.80 -6.40
CA THR A 97 7.88 -0.43 -6.26
C THR A 97 7.91 -0.88 -4.80
N ASP A 98 8.07 -2.17 -4.59
CA ASP A 98 8.38 -2.77 -3.28
C ASP A 98 9.90 -3.00 -3.12
N ASP A 99 10.70 -2.64 -4.12
CA ASP A 99 12.16 -2.79 -4.18
C ASP A 99 12.83 -1.42 -4.32
N GLU A 100 13.26 -0.86 -3.18
CA GLU A 100 13.94 0.44 -3.13
C GLU A 100 15.29 0.42 -3.88
N GLU A 101 16.00 -0.71 -3.90
CA GLU A 101 17.25 -0.85 -4.65
C GLU A 101 16.99 -0.75 -6.15
N ALA A 102 15.97 -1.46 -6.67
CA ALA A 102 15.52 -1.37 -8.05
C ALA A 102 15.06 0.05 -8.40
N LEU A 103 14.36 0.74 -7.50
CA LEU A 103 13.94 2.13 -7.69
C LEU A 103 15.14 3.08 -7.81
N GLN A 104 16.09 2.99 -6.90
CA GLN A 104 17.30 3.82 -6.94
C GLN A 104 18.17 3.51 -8.16
N ALA A 105 18.32 2.24 -8.52
CA ALA A 105 19.02 1.83 -9.75
C ALA A 105 18.32 2.41 -11.00
N THR A 106 16.99 2.35 -11.05
CA THR A 106 16.20 2.90 -12.17
C THR A 106 16.32 4.42 -12.25
N ARG A 107 16.25 5.13 -11.12
CA ARG A 107 16.47 6.59 -11.08
C ARG A 107 17.88 6.97 -11.57
N ALA A 108 18.89 6.20 -11.17
CA ALA A 108 20.26 6.40 -11.65
C ALA A 108 20.39 6.13 -13.16
N ALA A 109 19.77 5.05 -13.66
CA ALA A 109 19.73 4.70 -15.08
C ALA A 109 19.00 5.78 -15.92
N LEU A 110 17.87 6.31 -15.44
CA LEU A 110 17.14 7.41 -16.07
C LEU A 110 17.99 8.68 -16.11
N ALA A 111 18.68 9.03 -15.04
CA ALA A 111 19.58 10.17 -15.01
C ALA A 111 20.76 9.99 -15.99
N ALA A 112 21.34 8.79 -16.07
CA ALA A 112 22.39 8.46 -17.05
C ALA A 112 21.85 8.52 -18.49
N ALA A 113 20.66 8.00 -18.75
CA ALA A 113 19.95 8.09 -20.03
C ALA A 113 19.72 9.55 -20.44
N GLY A 114 19.26 10.39 -19.52
CA GLY A 114 19.11 11.83 -19.76
C GLY A 114 20.41 12.49 -20.16
N ARG A 115 21.51 12.19 -19.47
CA ARG A 115 22.84 12.71 -19.81
C ARG A 115 23.37 12.22 -21.18
N LEU A 116 23.06 10.95 -21.52
CA LEU A 116 23.44 10.35 -22.77
C LEU A 116 22.68 11.00 -23.95
N LEU A 117 21.40 11.32 -23.78
CA LEU A 117 20.53 11.84 -24.81
C LEU A 117 20.56 13.37 -24.92
N ALA A 118 20.96 14.10 -23.86
CA ALA A 118 21.04 15.54 -23.83
C ALA A 118 21.80 16.20 -25.03
N PRO A 119 22.94 15.66 -25.53
CA PRO A 119 23.61 16.23 -26.71
C PRO A 119 22.78 16.18 -28.00
N GLY A 120 21.80 15.27 -28.11
CA GLY A 120 20.85 15.17 -29.23
C GLY A 120 19.88 16.35 -29.33
N MET A 121 19.80 17.21 -28.31
CA MET A 121 18.99 18.43 -28.29
C MET A 121 19.40 19.46 -29.36
N ALA A 122 20.55 19.30 -29.99
CA ALA A 122 21.08 20.31 -30.91
C ALA A 122 20.53 20.26 -32.34
N ALA A 123 19.86 19.18 -32.74
CA ALA A 123 19.35 19.05 -34.12
C ALA A 123 18.20 18.01 -34.24
N GLY A 124 17.02 18.42 -34.71
CA GLY A 124 15.99 17.50 -35.20
C GLY A 124 14.61 17.62 -34.55
N THR A 125 13.68 16.81 -35.04
CA THR A 125 12.26 16.74 -34.64
C THR A 125 12.04 16.22 -33.19
N GLU A 126 13.05 15.66 -32.57
CA GLU A 126 12.98 15.06 -31.21
C GLU A 126 13.43 16.01 -30.10
N GLN A 127 13.73 17.26 -30.42
CA GLN A 127 14.22 18.22 -29.42
C GLN A 127 13.24 18.43 -28.27
N VAL A 128 11.95 18.49 -28.56
CA VAL A 128 10.87 18.67 -27.57
C VAL A 128 10.88 17.52 -26.58
N THR A 129 10.74 16.29 -27.07
CA THR A 129 10.68 15.07 -26.24
C THR A 129 11.96 14.90 -25.42
N THR A 130 13.11 15.20 -26.03
CA THR A 130 14.41 15.15 -25.32
C THR A 130 14.49 16.18 -24.19
N ILE A 131 14.05 17.43 -24.43
CA ILE A 131 14.05 18.48 -23.39
C ILE A 131 13.11 18.09 -22.25
N MET A 132 11.94 17.61 -22.57
CA MET A 132 10.95 17.17 -21.59
C MET A 132 11.48 16.02 -20.73
N PHE A 133 12.06 15.00 -21.36
CA PHE A 133 12.66 13.87 -20.65
C PHE A 133 13.83 14.30 -19.76
N VAL A 134 14.84 15.00 -20.32
CA VAL A 134 16.04 15.45 -19.58
C VAL A 134 15.66 16.32 -18.39
N SER A 135 14.70 17.22 -18.56
CA SER A 135 14.25 18.09 -17.47
C SER A 135 13.56 17.35 -16.32
N ARG A 136 13.03 16.16 -16.59
CA ARG A 136 12.40 15.31 -15.55
C ARG A 136 13.41 14.50 -14.77
N VAL A 137 14.40 13.94 -15.46
CA VAL A 137 15.29 12.91 -14.87
C VAL A 137 16.67 13.45 -14.46
N CYS A 138 17.02 14.68 -14.84
CA CYS A 138 18.34 15.28 -14.54
C CYS A 138 18.22 16.70 -13.99
N SER A 139 19.09 17.04 -13.04
CA SER A 139 19.36 18.46 -12.76
C SER A 139 20.08 19.10 -13.94
N PRO A 140 19.62 20.25 -14.47
CA PRO A 140 20.22 20.85 -15.65
C PRO A 140 21.61 21.40 -15.36
N THR A 141 22.50 21.31 -16.33
CA THR A 141 23.78 22.00 -16.32
C THR A 141 23.59 23.50 -16.67
N PRO A 142 24.50 24.37 -16.31
CA PRO A 142 24.47 25.78 -16.71
C PRO A 142 24.35 25.98 -18.23
N ALA A 143 24.96 25.09 -19.03
CA ALA A 143 24.90 25.13 -20.49
C ALA A 143 23.50 24.77 -21.01
N GLU A 144 22.84 23.76 -20.43
CA GLU A 144 21.46 23.38 -20.75
C GLU A 144 20.49 24.51 -20.37
N VAL A 145 20.64 25.09 -19.19
CA VAL A 145 19.83 26.26 -18.77
C VAL A 145 19.99 27.42 -19.77
N ALA A 146 21.21 27.71 -20.20
CA ALA A 146 21.46 28.77 -21.20
C ALA A 146 20.82 28.44 -22.56
N ALA A 147 20.92 27.19 -23.02
CA ALA A 147 20.29 26.71 -24.26
C ALA A 147 18.77 26.79 -24.18
N TRP A 148 18.17 26.31 -23.08
CA TRP A 148 16.70 26.39 -22.87
C TRP A 148 16.22 27.85 -22.79
N ARG A 149 16.97 28.76 -22.17
CA ARG A 149 16.64 30.19 -22.18
C ARG A 149 16.64 30.78 -23.58
N ALA A 150 17.63 30.39 -24.39
CA ALA A 150 17.68 30.85 -25.79
C ALA A 150 16.49 30.32 -26.61
N LEU A 151 16.12 29.03 -26.40
CA LEU A 151 14.95 28.42 -27.05
C LEU A 151 13.64 29.07 -26.60
N ALA A 152 13.44 29.25 -25.28
CA ALA A 152 12.24 29.90 -24.74
C ALA A 152 12.05 31.36 -25.20
N GLN A 153 13.08 31.99 -25.71
CA GLN A 153 13.03 33.36 -26.26
C GLN A 153 12.73 33.41 -27.76
N ARG A 154 12.60 32.28 -28.47
CA ARG A 154 12.28 32.22 -29.89
C ARG A 154 10.91 32.81 -30.18
N ARG A 155 10.81 33.43 -31.38
CA ARG A 155 9.53 34.03 -31.85
C ARG A 155 9.29 33.65 -33.31
N PRO A 156 8.10 33.25 -33.73
CA PRO A 156 6.96 32.95 -32.83
C PRO A 156 7.28 31.80 -31.86
N ALA A 157 6.60 31.75 -30.74
CA ALA A 157 6.73 30.63 -29.82
C ALA A 157 6.21 29.34 -30.49
N ASP A 158 7.13 28.38 -30.61
CA ASP A 158 6.85 27.05 -31.14
C ASP A 158 6.81 26.03 -29.98
N GLU A 159 6.50 24.79 -30.27
CA GLU A 159 6.48 23.70 -29.30
C GLU A 159 7.82 23.55 -28.56
N LEU A 160 8.92 23.78 -29.28
CA LEU A 160 10.25 23.74 -28.71
C LEU A 160 10.51 24.87 -27.70
N ALA A 161 9.99 26.07 -27.98
CA ALA A 161 10.06 27.18 -27.04
C ALA A 161 9.23 26.91 -25.80
N CYS A 162 8.05 26.30 -25.93
CA CYS A 162 7.18 25.89 -24.82
C CYS A 162 7.84 24.81 -23.96
N ALA A 163 8.40 23.76 -24.55
CA ALA A 163 9.12 22.72 -23.83
C ALA A 163 10.33 23.28 -23.06
N ALA A 164 11.09 24.17 -23.66
CA ALA A 164 12.23 24.82 -23.01
C ALA A 164 11.80 25.72 -21.83
N ALA A 165 10.69 26.45 -21.97
CA ALA A 165 10.11 27.26 -20.91
C ALA A 165 9.60 26.39 -19.75
N ALA A 166 8.92 25.28 -20.04
CA ALA A 166 8.47 24.29 -19.05
C ALA A 166 9.66 23.68 -18.28
N ALA A 167 10.70 23.27 -18.99
CA ALA A 167 11.93 22.75 -18.38
C ALA A 167 12.59 23.75 -17.41
N LEU A 168 12.69 25.00 -17.82
CA LEU A 168 13.21 26.07 -16.97
C LEU A 168 12.34 26.32 -15.73
N THR A 169 11.04 26.29 -15.88
CA THR A 169 10.08 26.48 -14.78
C THR A 169 10.22 25.36 -13.75
N ARG A 170 10.28 24.10 -14.20
CA ARG A 170 10.45 22.93 -13.33
C ARG A 170 11.68 23.05 -12.42
N HIS A 171 12.75 23.66 -12.91
CA HIS A 171 13.99 23.85 -12.14
C HIS A 171 14.09 25.21 -11.44
N GLY A 172 12.99 25.99 -11.36
CA GLY A 172 13.00 27.31 -10.74
C GLY A 172 13.86 28.37 -11.45
N GLN A 173 14.25 28.11 -12.72
CA GLN A 173 15.10 28.99 -13.54
C GLN A 173 14.28 29.98 -14.38
N TYR A 174 12.97 29.87 -14.32
CA TYR A 174 12.03 30.73 -15.03
C TYR A 174 10.97 31.18 -14.03
N SER A 175 10.90 32.47 -13.80
CA SER A 175 9.88 33.07 -12.96
C SER A 175 8.95 33.88 -13.85
N PRO A 176 7.64 33.57 -13.90
CA PRO A 176 6.71 34.39 -14.65
C PRO A 176 6.69 35.78 -14.05
N THR A 177 7.03 36.77 -14.85
CA THR A 177 6.82 38.17 -14.50
C THR A 177 5.30 38.46 -14.45
N LYS A 178 4.88 39.63 -13.91
CA LYS A 178 3.46 40.02 -13.83
C LYS A 178 2.70 40.00 -15.18
N GLN A 179 3.42 39.93 -16.29
CA GLN A 179 2.88 39.66 -17.64
C GLN A 179 3.14 38.18 -17.97
N LEU A 180 2.09 37.47 -18.40
CA LEU A 180 2.21 36.12 -18.92
C LEU A 180 3.29 36.12 -20.02
N PRO A 181 4.28 35.20 -19.96
CA PRO A 181 5.25 35.04 -21.05
C PRO A 181 4.50 34.80 -22.35
N LEU A 182 5.06 35.33 -23.47
CA LEU A 182 4.47 35.09 -24.77
C LEU A 182 4.29 33.61 -25.12
N ASP A 183 5.17 32.76 -24.54
CA ASP A 183 5.13 31.30 -24.73
C ASP A 183 3.94 30.68 -24.03
N LEU A 184 3.64 31.10 -22.80
CA LEU A 184 2.44 30.68 -22.10
C LEU A 184 1.17 31.20 -22.83
N THR A 185 1.20 32.41 -23.33
CA THR A 185 0.10 32.96 -24.11
C THR A 185 -0.13 32.17 -25.41
N ALA A 186 0.94 31.73 -26.09
CA ALA A 186 0.86 30.89 -27.28
C ALA A 186 0.34 29.47 -26.94
N ALA A 187 0.78 28.89 -25.81
CA ALA A 187 0.26 27.62 -25.32
C ALA A 187 -1.25 27.72 -25.03
N LEU A 188 -1.67 28.77 -24.31
CA LEU A 188 -3.06 29.01 -23.99
C LEU A 188 -3.92 29.19 -25.25
N ALA A 189 -3.43 29.93 -26.28
CA ALA A 189 -4.13 30.09 -27.56
C ALA A 189 -4.31 28.76 -28.29
N ARG A 190 -3.35 27.83 -28.19
CA ARG A 190 -3.50 26.48 -28.76
C ARG A 190 -4.55 25.66 -28.02
N PHE A 191 -4.62 25.78 -26.69
CA PHE A 191 -5.68 25.17 -25.90
C PHE A 191 -7.08 25.65 -26.33
N GLU A 192 -7.25 26.96 -26.51
CA GLU A 192 -8.54 27.56 -26.90
C GLU A 192 -9.05 27.02 -28.24
N VAL A 193 -8.18 26.58 -29.13
CA VAL A 193 -8.54 26.02 -30.45
C VAL A 193 -8.49 24.49 -30.50
N GLY A 194 -8.23 23.81 -29.38
CA GLY A 194 -8.16 22.35 -29.33
C GLY A 194 -6.90 21.73 -29.94
N ASP A 195 -5.84 22.54 -30.17
CA ASP A 195 -4.52 22.08 -30.67
C ASP A 195 -3.50 22.01 -29.52
N CYS A 196 -3.90 21.44 -28.39
CA CYS A 196 -3.05 21.25 -27.20
C CYS A 196 -1.98 20.17 -27.47
N ARG A 197 -0.75 20.45 -27.02
CA ARG A 197 0.39 19.55 -27.07
C ARG A 197 0.90 19.31 -25.67
N ASP A 198 1.55 18.16 -25.44
CA ASP A 198 2.09 17.78 -24.11
C ASP A 198 2.98 18.88 -23.50
N ALA A 199 3.84 19.51 -24.33
CA ALA A 199 4.70 20.60 -23.88
C ALA A 199 3.92 21.84 -23.43
N ASP A 200 2.78 22.13 -24.06
CA ASP A 200 1.89 23.23 -23.70
C ASP A 200 1.20 22.93 -22.37
N ALA A 201 0.70 21.70 -22.18
CA ALA A 201 0.10 21.25 -20.94
C ALA A 201 1.07 21.37 -19.77
N GLU A 202 2.32 20.90 -19.93
CA GLU A 202 3.34 21.02 -18.90
C GLU A 202 3.71 22.49 -18.59
N LEU A 203 3.82 23.33 -19.59
CA LEU A 203 4.12 24.75 -19.40
C LEU A 203 2.99 25.44 -18.62
N VAL A 204 1.74 25.17 -18.98
CA VAL A 204 0.56 25.69 -18.29
C VAL A 204 0.51 25.20 -16.86
N ALA A 205 0.69 23.90 -16.64
CA ALA A 205 0.70 23.29 -15.30
C ALA A 205 1.79 23.91 -14.41
N ALA A 206 3.00 24.06 -14.93
CA ALA A 206 4.13 24.61 -14.18
C ALA A 206 3.97 26.11 -13.81
N ASN A 207 3.17 26.87 -14.58
CA ASN A 207 2.93 28.29 -14.36
C ASN A 207 1.57 28.60 -13.73
N PHE A 208 0.83 27.60 -13.33
CA PHE A 208 -0.53 27.75 -12.86
C PHE A 208 -0.70 28.72 -11.68
N ALA A 209 0.24 28.75 -10.74
CA ALA A 209 0.20 29.69 -9.61
C ALA A 209 0.17 31.18 -10.02
N ALA A 210 0.58 31.48 -11.26
CA ALA A 210 0.52 32.85 -11.82
C ALA A 210 -0.77 33.13 -12.62
N ALA A 211 -1.65 32.15 -12.79
CA ALA A 211 -2.63 32.21 -13.88
C ALA A 211 -4.06 31.90 -13.43
N GLU A 212 -4.69 32.81 -12.64
CA GLU A 212 -6.17 32.85 -12.52
C GLU A 212 -6.86 32.91 -13.90
N ARG A 213 -6.14 33.33 -14.96
CA ARG A 213 -6.60 33.35 -16.34
C ARG A 213 -6.71 31.95 -16.97
N ILE A 214 -6.05 30.94 -16.42
CA ILE A 214 -6.04 29.57 -16.98
C ILE A 214 -7.25 28.77 -16.52
N LEU A 215 -7.92 29.19 -15.45
CA LEU A 215 -9.08 28.49 -14.92
C LEU A 215 -10.15 28.16 -15.98
N PRO A 216 -10.54 29.08 -16.90
CA PRO A 216 -11.50 28.76 -17.95
C PRO A 216 -11.04 27.66 -18.91
N LEU A 217 -9.72 27.47 -19.08
CA LEU A 217 -9.16 26.44 -19.96
C LEU A 217 -9.19 25.05 -19.36
N PHE A 218 -8.99 24.95 -18.03
CA PHE A 218 -9.21 23.71 -17.30
C PHE A 218 -10.67 23.26 -17.30
N LEU A 219 -11.60 24.18 -17.56
CA LEU A 219 -13.02 23.87 -17.71
C LEU A 219 -13.36 23.28 -19.09
N ALA A 220 -12.49 23.45 -20.07
CA ALA A 220 -12.71 23.04 -21.45
C ALA A 220 -11.94 21.78 -21.85
N ASP A 221 -10.97 21.33 -21.04
CA ASP A 221 -10.09 20.19 -21.35
C ASP A 221 -10.07 19.16 -20.21
N ASP A 222 -10.59 17.97 -20.49
CA ASP A 222 -11.06 17.03 -19.47
C ASP A 222 -9.99 16.23 -18.75
N GLU A 223 -8.91 15.78 -19.38
CA GLU A 223 -8.03 14.78 -18.76
C GLU A 223 -6.55 15.19 -18.67
N HIS A 224 -6.00 15.81 -19.71
CA HIS A 224 -4.55 16.01 -19.82
C HIS A 224 -4.00 17.10 -18.90
N LEU A 225 -4.70 18.22 -18.77
CA LEU A 225 -4.26 19.35 -17.95
C LEU A 225 -4.31 19.07 -16.47
N THR A 226 -5.38 18.42 -16.02
CA THR A 226 -5.57 18.12 -14.59
C THR A 226 -4.51 17.12 -14.12
N SER A 227 -4.27 16.07 -14.90
CA SER A 227 -3.24 15.07 -14.62
C SER A 227 -1.83 15.68 -14.64
N SER A 228 -1.50 16.49 -15.65
CA SER A 228 -0.21 17.18 -15.73
C SER A 228 -0.02 18.18 -14.59
N LEU A 229 -1.06 18.90 -14.20
CA LEU A 229 -1.02 19.83 -13.08
C LEU A 229 -0.84 19.10 -11.75
N ALA A 230 -1.55 18.00 -11.54
CA ALA A 230 -1.43 17.16 -10.33
C ALA A 230 0.00 16.64 -10.16
N GLY A 231 0.62 16.14 -11.24
CA GLY A 231 2.00 15.67 -11.22
C GLY A 231 3.06 16.74 -10.97
N CYS A 232 2.81 17.99 -11.42
CA CYS A 232 3.78 19.09 -11.30
C CYS A 232 3.58 19.94 -10.03
N ASN A 233 2.33 20.18 -9.64
CA ASN A 233 1.98 21.04 -8.50
C ASN A 233 0.61 20.67 -7.91
N PRO A 234 0.57 19.65 -7.02
CA PRO A 234 -0.67 19.18 -6.40
C PRO A 234 -1.45 20.26 -5.65
N GLN A 235 -0.77 21.23 -5.03
CA GLN A 235 -1.43 22.34 -4.33
C GLN A 235 -2.17 23.27 -5.29
N ALA A 236 -1.58 23.54 -6.45
CA ALA A 236 -2.22 24.32 -7.49
C ALA A 236 -3.40 23.54 -8.08
N ALA A 237 -3.27 22.25 -8.33
CA ALA A 237 -4.35 21.38 -8.79
C ALA A 237 -5.56 21.41 -7.83
N LEU A 238 -5.32 21.24 -6.53
CA LEU A 238 -6.36 21.37 -5.50
C LEU A 238 -7.02 22.75 -5.51
N ALA A 239 -6.24 23.82 -5.67
CA ALA A 239 -6.78 25.18 -5.71
C ALA A 239 -7.67 25.42 -6.93
N VAL A 240 -7.32 24.81 -8.07
CA VAL A 240 -8.12 24.92 -9.33
C VAL A 240 -9.40 24.13 -9.22
N LEU A 241 -9.28 22.82 -9.00
CA LEU A 241 -10.44 21.93 -8.95
C LEU A 241 -11.46 22.39 -7.93
N SER A 242 -11.02 22.94 -6.77
CA SER A 242 -11.91 23.51 -5.78
C SER A 242 -12.60 24.82 -6.19
N ARG A 243 -12.26 25.43 -7.33
CA ARG A 243 -12.91 26.63 -7.88
C ARG A 243 -13.82 26.35 -9.06
N LEU A 244 -13.85 25.09 -9.55
CA LEU A 244 -14.71 24.72 -10.67
C LEU A 244 -16.18 24.99 -10.31
N PRO A 245 -16.96 25.68 -11.17
CA PRO A 245 -18.34 26.03 -10.85
C PRO A 245 -19.28 24.81 -10.95
N GLN A 246 -18.95 23.84 -11.79
CA GLN A 246 -19.72 22.63 -12.02
C GLN A 246 -18.78 21.47 -12.34
N PRO A 247 -17.98 20.99 -11.36
CA PRO A 247 -17.12 19.84 -11.58
C PRO A 247 -17.98 18.59 -11.84
N ASP A 248 -17.53 17.76 -12.77
CA ASP A 248 -18.09 16.43 -13.02
C ASP A 248 -17.58 15.39 -12.02
N TYR A 249 -17.99 14.12 -12.21
CA TYR A 249 -17.61 13.02 -11.33
C TYR A 249 -16.09 12.79 -11.32
N ASP A 250 -15.44 12.79 -12.48
CA ASP A 250 -14.00 12.47 -12.59
C ASP A 250 -13.15 13.57 -11.95
N GLN A 251 -13.50 14.83 -12.17
CA GLN A 251 -12.86 15.98 -11.53
C GLN A 251 -13.02 15.98 -10.00
N LEU A 252 -14.20 15.61 -9.49
CA LEU A 252 -14.43 15.47 -8.05
C LEU A 252 -13.68 14.28 -7.46
N SER A 253 -13.59 13.17 -8.17
CA SER A 253 -12.82 12.00 -7.77
C SER A 253 -11.33 12.31 -7.70
N GLU A 254 -10.81 13.03 -8.70
CA GLU A 254 -9.42 13.49 -8.69
C GLU A 254 -9.13 14.49 -7.57
N LEU A 255 -10.06 15.42 -7.31
CA LEU A 255 -9.95 16.32 -6.16
C LEU A 255 -9.85 15.57 -4.83
N LEU A 256 -10.60 14.48 -4.65
CA LEU A 256 -10.47 13.61 -3.48
C LEU A 256 -9.13 12.88 -3.46
N GLY A 257 -8.67 12.34 -4.58
CA GLY A 257 -7.37 11.68 -4.68
C GLY A 257 -6.21 12.62 -4.28
N LEU A 258 -6.24 13.86 -4.75
CA LEU A 258 -5.29 14.89 -4.34
C LEU A 258 -5.42 15.26 -2.85
N ALA A 259 -6.65 15.30 -2.31
CA ALA A 259 -6.87 15.56 -0.91
C ALA A 259 -6.35 14.43 -0.01
N GLU A 260 -6.42 13.20 -0.46
CA GLU A 260 -5.88 12.02 0.23
C GLU A 260 -4.36 12.07 0.37
N THR A 261 -3.67 12.62 -0.62
CA THR A 261 -2.21 12.79 -0.61
C THR A 261 -1.73 14.09 0.03
N HIS A 262 -2.64 15.08 0.21
CA HIS A 262 -2.32 16.41 0.76
C HIS A 262 -3.29 16.81 1.88
N PRO A 263 -3.26 16.14 3.04
CA PRO A 263 -4.25 16.28 4.11
C PRO A 263 -4.39 17.70 4.66
N LEU A 264 -3.34 18.51 4.61
CA LEU A 264 -3.39 19.91 5.08
C LEU A 264 -4.36 20.79 4.25
N GLN A 265 -4.68 20.38 3.02
CA GLN A 265 -5.62 21.08 2.13
C GLN A 265 -6.94 20.34 1.93
N ALA A 266 -7.03 19.14 2.47
CA ALA A 266 -8.15 18.24 2.24
C ALA A 266 -9.50 18.77 2.71
N ALA A 267 -9.56 19.53 3.79
CA ALA A 267 -10.82 20.08 4.32
C ALA A 267 -11.57 20.93 3.28
N ARG A 268 -10.83 21.70 2.46
CA ARG A 268 -11.42 22.51 1.38
C ARG A 268 -11.93 21.61 0.25
N ALA A 269 -11.15 20.64 -0.17
CA ALA A 269 -11.53 19.69 -1.21
C ALA A 269 -12.79 18.91 -0.80
N CYS A 270 -12.84 18.38 0.42
CA CYS A 270 -14.01 17.69 0.95
C CYS A 270 -15.27 18.60 0.95
N THR A 271 -15.12 19.87 1.27
CA THR A 271 -16.24 20.82 1.24
C THR A 271 -16.79 20.99 -0.19
N VAL A 272 -15.90 21.12 -1.18
CA VAL A 272 -16.29 21.23 -2.60
C VAL A 272 -17.00 19.96 -3.08
N VAL A 273 -16.43 18.79 -2.77
CA VAL A 273 -17.04 17.51 -3.14
C VAL A 273 -18.42 17.37 -2.50
N ALA A 274 -18.57 17.66 -1.21
CA ALA A 274 -19.85 17.58 -0.52
C ALA A 274 -20.92 18.49 -1.15
N GLN A 275 -20.53 19.69 -1.61
CA GLN A 275 -21.44 20.65 -2.24
C GLN A 275 -21.89 20.21 -3.64
N HIS A 276 -20.98 19.63 -4.42
CA HIS A 276 -21.25 19.31 -5.83
C HIS A 276 -21.78 17.88 -6.03
N ALA A 277 -21.45 16.94 -5.16
CA ALA A 277 -21.93 15.55 -5.24
C ALA A 277 -23.47 15.44 -5.28
N ALA A 278 -24.20 16.42 -4.69
CA ALA A 278 -25.65 16.46 -4.74
C ALA A 278 -26.26 16.58 -6.17
N ARG A 279 -25.45 16.90 -7.18
CA ARG A 279 -25.87 17.06 -8.57
C ARG A 279 -25.56 15.84 -9.45
N LEU A 280 -24.81 14.90 -8.91
CA LEU A 280 -24.45 13.66 -9.59
C LEU A 280 -25.56 12.62 -9.48
N GLU A 281 -25.47 11.59 -10.32
CA GLU A 281 -26.28 10.39 -10.15
C GLU A 281 -26.04 9.77 -8.76
N PRO A 282 -27.12 9.21 -8.11
CA PRO A 282 -27.01 8.76 -6.72
C PRO A 282 -25.86 7.81 -6.44
N ALA A 283 -25.57 6.87 -7.35
CA ALA A 283 -24.48 5.91 -7.20
C ALA A 283 -23.10 6.60 -7.23
N GLN A 284 -22.88 7.56 -8.12
CA GLN A 284 -21.66 8.36 -8.19
C GLN A 284 -21.49 9.26 -6.96
N ALA A 285 -22.60 9.87 -6.52
CA ALA A 285 -22.60 10.68 -5.32
C ALA A 285 -22.22 9.87 -4.08
N ILE A 286 -22.78 8.67 -3.91
CA ILE A 286 -22.44 7.75 -2.82
C ILE A 286 -20.94 7.44 -2.81
N GLU A 287 -20.37 7.06 -3.96
CA GLU A 287 -18.95 6.73 -4.06
C GLU A 287 -18.04 7.86 -3.60
N LEU A 288 -18.31 9.08 -4.01
CA LEU A 288 -17.54 10.23 -3.57
C LEU A 288 -17.77 10.57 -2.10
N LEU A 289 -19.03 10.57 -1.64
CA LEU A 289 -19.40 10.94 -0.28
C LEU A 289 -18.93 9.93 0.76
N THR A 290 -18.88 8.62 0.42
CA THR A 290 -18.32 7.59 1.31
C THR A 290 -16.82 7.73 1.56
N ARG A 291 -16.11 8.52 0.77
CA ARG A 291 -14.70 8.86 0.98
C ARG A 291 -14.49 10.08 1.88
N LEU A 292 -15.53 10.86 2.18
CA LEU A 292 -15.45 12.08 2.98
C LEU A 292 -15.34 11.78 4.49
N PRO A 293 -14.83 12.73 5.29
CA PRO A 293 -14.86 12.66 6.75
C PRO A 293 -16.29 12.48 7.29
N ARG A 294 -16.45 11.56 8.24
CA ARG A 294 -17.76 11.15 8.77
C ARG A 294 -18.40 12.24 9.62
N THR A 295 -19.60 12.64 9.26
CA THR A 295 -20.45 13.55 10.03
C THR A 295 -21.89 13.04 10.04
N ALA A 296 -22.69 13.41 11.05
CA ALA A 296 -24.10 13.02 11.08
C ALA A 296 -24.85 13.49 9.83
N GLN A 297 -24.59 14.73 9.37
CA GLN A 297 -25.20 15.26 8.16
C GLN A 297 -24.83 14.46 6.91
N LEU A 298 -23.57 13.99 6.80
CA LEU A 298 -23.13 13.14 5.73
C LEU A 298 -23.85 11.79 5.76
N CYS A 299 -23.97 11.17 6.95
CA CYS A 299 -24.70 9.92 7.14
C CYS A 299 -26.17 10.06 6.71
N ASP A 300 -26.86 11.14 7.10
CA ASP A 300 -28.24 11.41 6.68
C ASP A 300 -28.35 11.53 5.15
N ARG A 301 -27.39 12.23 4.52
CA ARG A 301 -27.38 12.36 3.06
C ARG A 301 -27.11 11.05 2.35
N LEU A 302 -26.21 10.23 2.88
CA LEU A 302 -25.93 8.89 2.34
C LEU A 302 -27.17 7.97 2.42
N VAL A 303 -27.89 8.00 3.51
CA VAL A 303 -29.17 7.25 3.68
C VAL A 303 -30.20 7.71 2.65
N GLU A 304 -30.35 9.02 2.44
CA GLU A 304 -31.26 9.57 1.43
C GLU A 304 -30.90 9.09 0.01
N LEU A 305 -29.61 9.13 -0.37
CA LEU A 305 -29.12 8.68 -1.67
C LEU A 305 -29.25 7.17 -1.85
N ALA A 306 -29.00 6.39 -0.80
CA ALA A 306 -29.17 4.93 -0.82
C ALA A 306 -30.63 4.55 -1.12
N GLY A 307 -31.62 5.31 -0.65
CA GLY A 307 -33.04 5.13 -0.98
C GLY A 307 -33.39 5.48 -2.45
N GLN A 308 -32.52 6.15 -3.17
CA GLN A 308 -32.72 6.57 -4.56
C GLN A 308 -32.03 5.66 -5.59
N THR A 309 -31.16 4.74 -5.16
CA THR A 309 -30.41 3.85 -6.06
C THR A 309 -30.79 2.39 -5.83
N SER A 310 -31.00 1.67 -6.92
CA SER A 310 -31.16 0.22 -6.94
C SER A 310 -30.14 -0.46 -7.86
N GLU A 311 -29.22 0.32 -8.42
CA GLU A 311 -28.29 -0.16 -9.43
C GLU A 311 -27.08 -0.86 -8.81
N VAL A 312 -26.75 -2.02 -9.38
CA VAL A 312 -25.50 -2.74 -9.13
C VAL A 312 -24.44 -2.14 -10.05
N ARG A 313 -23.32 -1.74 -9.51
CA ARG A 313 -22.18 -1.27 -10.30
C ARG A 313 -21.32 -2.44 -10.76
N VAL A 314 -20.92 -2.37 -12.01
CA VAL A 314 -19.92 -3.28 -12.58
C VAL A 314 -18.74 -2.43 -13.06
N ASP A 315 -17.61 -2.55 -12.42
CA ASP A 315 -16.39 -1.87 -12.81
C ASP A 315 -15.23 -2.87 -12.98
N ARG A 316 -14.00 -2.36 -13.22
CA ARG A 316 -12.81 -3.20 -13.42
C ARG A 316 -12.42 -4.02 -12.18
N LEU A 317 -12.90 -3.66 -10.99
CA LEU A 317 -12.59 -4.33 -9.73
C LEU A 317 -13.65 -5.36 -9.34
N GLY A 318 -14.80 -5.38 -10.02
CA GLY A 318 -15.88 -6.34 -9.80
C GLY A 318 -17.26 -5.73 -9.78
N VAL A 319 -18.17 -6.40 -9.07
CA VAL A 319 -19.58 -6.01 -8.94
C VAL A 319 -19.82 -5.56 -7.51
N SER A 320 -20.24 -4.30 -7.31
CA SER A 320 -20.55 -3.75 -5.98
C SER A 320 -21.94 -3.14 -5.94
N HIS A 321 -22.48 -2.99 -4.74
CA HIS A 321 -23.74 -2.32 -4.49
C HIS A 321 -23.52 -1.06 -3.66
N PRO A 322 -23.81 0.14 -4.17
CA PRO A 322 -23.54 1.40 -3.45
C PRO A 322 -24.18 1.45 -2.05
N VAL A 323 -25.35 0.81 -1.87
CA VAL A 323 -26.04 0.73 -0.56
C VAL A 323 -25.22 -0.05 0.47
N ALA A 324 -24.42 -1.04 0.05
CA ALA A 324 -23.54 -1.79 0.94
C ALA A 324 -22.38 -0.90 1.47
N ASP A 325 -21.84 -0.03 0.62
CA ASP A 325 -20.85 0.97 1.04
C ASP A 325 -21.42 1.94 2.06
N VAL A 326 -22.67 2.41 1.86
CA VAL A 326 -23.37 3.25 2.84
C VAL A 326 -23.58 2.52 4.16
N ALA A 327 -24.02 1.25 4.11
CA ALA A 327 -24.22 0.44 5.30
C ALA A 327 -22.90 0.30 6.11
N TYR A 328 -21.78 0.08 5.44
CA TYR A 328 -20.48 0.03 6.08
C TYR A 328 -20.12 1.36 6.77
N VAL A 329 -20.27 2.48 6.08
CA VAL A 329 -19.99 3.82 6.64
C VAL A 329 -20.85 4.11 7.88
N LEU A 330 -22.10 3.73 7.86
CA LEU A 330 -23.01 3.88 9.01
C LEU A 330 -22.60 2.99 10.18
N ALA A 331 -22.24 1.74 9.91
CA ALA A 331 -21.78 0.80 10.93
C ALA A 331 -20.50 1.29 11.63
N GLU A 332 -19.54 1.82 10.85
CA GLU A 332 -18.32 2.44 11.36
C GLU A 332 -18.61 3.60 12.34
N GLN A 333 -19.70 4.32 12.12
CA GLN A 333 -20.15 5.41 12.99
C GLN A 333 -21.08 4.95 14.13
N GLY A 334 -21.39 3.67 14.23
CA GLY A 334 -22.34 3.15 15.20
C GLY A 334 -23.81 3.56 14.93
N ASP A 335 -24.13 3.95 13.70
CA ASP A 335 -25.48 4.35 13.29
C ASP A 335 -26.32 3.12 12.95
N ALA A 336 -27.33 2.83 13.74
CA ALA A 336 -28.15 1.61 13.63
C ALA A 336 -28.85 1.41 12.26
N ARG A 337 -28.99 2.45 11.45
CA ARG A 337 -29.58 2.39 10.10
C ARG A 337 -28.79 1.51 9.14
N TRP A 338 -27.53 1.19 9.46
CA TRP A 338 -26.68 0.30 8.64
C TRP A 338 -27.35 -1.05 8.38
N GLU A 339 -28.04 -1.63 9.39
CA GLU A 339 -28.64 -2.95 9.27
C GLU A 339 -29.76 -2.96 8.23
N GLU A 340 -30.65 -1.95 8.25
CA GLU A 340 -31.76 -1.82 7.30
C GLU A 340 -31.25 -1.71 5.85
N LEU A 341 -30.21 -0.90 5.63
CA LEU A 341 -29.60 -0.75 4.30
C LEU A 341 -28.91 -2.02 3.82
N LEU A 342 -28.19 -2.71 4.71
CA LEU A 342 -27.58 -3.99 4.34
C LEU A 342 -28.61 -5.06 4.03
N VAL A 343 -29.71 -5.13 4.80
CA VAL A 343 -30.85 -6.01 4.51
C VAL A 343 -31.43 -5.68 3.13
N GLN A 344 -31.64 -4.41 2.82
CA GLN A 344 -32.10 -3.97 1.50
C GLN A 344 -31.14 -4.44 0.40
N ALA A 345 -29.84 -4.22 0.54
CA ALA A 345 -28.85 -4.64 -0.45
C ALA A 345 -28.85 -6.16 -0.67
N LEU A 346 -28.89 -6.94 0.42
CA LEU A 346 -28.92 -8.41 0.38
C LEU A 346 -30.17 -8.99 -0.30
N VAL A 347 -31.32 -8.35 -0.10
CA VAL A 347 -32.60 -8.85 -0.65
C VAL A 347 -32.78 -8.43 -2.12
N THR A 348 -32.24 -7.29 -2.54
CA THR A 348 -32.47 -6.71 -3.87
C THR A 348 -31.38 -7.05 -4.90
N SER A 349 -30.24 -7.56 -4.47
CA SER A 349 -29.05 -7.73 -5.32
C SER A 349 -28.54 -9.17 -5.33
N PRO A 350 -27.78 -9.57 -6.37
CA PRO A 350 -27.02 -10.82 -6.32
C PRO A 350 -26.05 -10.80 -5.14
N VAL A 351 -25.91 -11.94 -4.46
CA VAL A 351 -25.10 -12.08 -3.23
C VAL A 351 -23.68 -11.52 -3.40
N GLY A 352 -23.04 -11.79 -4.54
CA GLY A 352 -21.69 -11.34 -4.81
C GLY A 352 -21.55 -9.81 -4.79
N SER A 353 -22.53 -9.07 -5.32
CA SER A 353 -22.49 -7.60 -5.37
C SER A 353 -22.83 -6.97 -4.01
N ALA A 354 -23.76 -7.55 -3.26
CA ALA A 354 -24.16 -7.03 -1.95
C ALA A 354 -23.10 -7.24 -0.86
N LEU A 355 -22.15 -8.15 -1.08
CA LEU A 355 -21.10 -8.49 -0.11
C LEU A 355 -19.72 -7.93 -0.48
N SER A 356 -19.64 -7.11 -1.53
CA SER A 356 -18.41 -6.43 -1.93
C SER A 356 -18.51 -4.95 -1.63
N ILE A 357 -17.49 -4.39 -0.98
CA ILE A 357 -17.34 -2.95 -0.78
C ILE A 357 -16.17 -2.43 -1.61
N HIS A 358 -16.38 -1.34 -2.32
CA HIS A 358 -15.36 -0.62 -3.07
C HIS A 358 -14.84 0.60 -2.32
N HIS A 359 -14.71 0.49 -1.01
CA HIS A 359 -14.16 1.59 -0.24
C HIS A 359 -12.68 1.81 -0.58
N SER A 360 -12.32 3.03 -0.97
CA SER A 360 -10.99 3.45 -1.44
C SER A 360 -9.85 3.35 -0.40
N GLY A 361 -9.98 2.53 0.59
CA GLY A 361 -8.93 2.31 1.61
C GLY A 361 -8.77 0.85 1.99
N THR A 362 -9.69 -0.01 1.56
CA THR A 362 -9.73 -1.41 2.01
C THR A 362 -9.22 -2.42 0.99
N GLY A 363 -8.80 -1.97 -0.19
CA GLY A 363 -8.28 -2.87 -1.22
C GLY A 363 -9.30 -3.90 -1.74
N GLY A 364 -10.61 -3.59 -1.70
CA GLY A 364 -11.66 -4.51 -2.14
C GLY A 364 -11.97 -5.62 -1.12
N GLN A 365 -11.95 -5.32 0.17
CA GLN A 365 -12.34 -6.27 1.22
C GLN A 365 -13.79 -6.71 1.03
N ALA A 366 -14.05 -7.98 1.30
CA ALA A 366 -15.41 -8.46 1.41
C ALA A 366 -16.11 -7.80 2.62
N LEU A 367 -17.32 -7.29 2.42
CA LEU A 367 -18.13 -6.63 3.45
C LEU A 367 -18.19 -7.41 4.77
N PRO A 368 -18.38 -8.76 4.77
CA PRO A 368 -18.39 -9.54 6.00
C PRO A 368 -17.12 -9.41 6.84
N GLY A 369 -15.95 -9.37 6.23
CA GLY A 369 -14.68 -9.16 6.94
C GLY A 369 -14.63 -7.78 7.59
N ALA A 370 -14.98 -6.75 6.83
CA ALA A 370 -15.00 -5.37 7.33
C ALA A 370 -15.98 -5.18 8.51
N PHE A 371 -17.16 -5.78 8.46
CA PHE A 371 -18.11 -5.76 9.59
C PHE A 371 -17.63 -6.56 10.81
N ALA A 372 -16.92 -7.65 10.58
CA ALA A 372 -16.29 -8.42 11.64
C ALA A 372 -15.24 -7.59 12.39
N ASP A 373 -14.40 -6.88 11.65
CA ASP A 373 -13.37 -5.99 12.22
C ASP A 373 -13.98 -4.84 13.04
N LEU A 374 -15.16 -4.36 12.65
CA LEU A 374 -15.93 -3.37 13.42
C LEU A 374 -16.61 -3.95 14.67
N GLY A 375 -16.63 -5.28 14.85
CA GLY A 375 -17.30 -5.94 15.98
C GLY A 375 -18.84 -5.79 15.96
N VAL A 376 -19.43 -5.56 14.79
CA VAL A 376 -20.85 -5.29 14.63
C VAL A 376 -21.64 -6.59 14.80
N GLN A 377 -22.68 -6.55 15.64
CA GLN A 377 -23.57 -7.68 15.91
C GLN A 377 -24.81 -7.63 15.02
N PRO A 378 -25.21 -8.76 14.40
CA PRO A 378 -26.41 -8.80 13.58
C PRO A 378 -27.68 -8.70 14.43
N GLY A 379 -28.67 -7.95 13.92
CA GLY A 379 -30.02 -7.97 14.45
C GLY A 379 -30.90 -9.05 13.79
N PRO A 380 -32.16 -9.24 14.27
CA PRO A 380 -33.04 -10.24 13.73
C PRO A 380 -33.43 -10.05 12.25
N ALA A 381 -33.45 -8.80 11.79
CA ALA A 381 -33.76 -8.45 10.40
C ALA A 381 -32.67 -8.97 9.46
N LEU A 382 -31.40 -8.74 9.81
CA LEU A 382 -30.24 -9.22 9.06
C LEU A 382 -30.17 -10.74 9.03
N VAL A 383 -30.41 -11.42 10.18
CA VAL A 383 -30.46 -12.88 10.24
C VAL A 383 -31.53 -13.44 9.29
N THR A 384 -32.69 -12.78 9.21
CA THR A 384 -33.80 -13.18 8.32
C THR A 384 -33.41 -12.98 6.84
N ALA A 385 -32.76 -11.86 6.51
CA ALA A 385 -32.29 -11.59 5.15
C ALA A 385 -31.20 -12.59 4.73
N VAL A 386 -30.21 -12.85 5.59
CA VAL A 386 -29.18 -13.87 5.34
C VAL A 386 -29.78 -15.26 5.15
N ARG A 387 -30.79 -15.65 5.94
CA ARG A 387 -31.52 -16.91 5.72
C ARG A 387 -32.15 -16.97 4.33
N GLN A 388 -32.76 -15.88 3.88
CA GLN A 388 -33.34 -15.81 2.54
C GLN A 388 -32.28 -16.00 1.46
N VAL A 389 -31.13 -15.30 1.61
CA VAL A 389 -29.98 -15.43 0.70
C VAL A 389 -29.47 -16.87 0.65
N LEU A 390 -29.24 -17.51 1.81
CA LEU A 390 -28.78 -18.90 1.86
C LEU A 390 -29.74 -19.86 1.16
N ARG A 391 -31.07 -19.67 1.32
CA ARG A 391 -32.07 -20.44 0.60
C ARG A 391 -32.03 -20.26 -0.91
N GLN A 392 -31.81 -19.03 -1.36
CA GLN A 392 -31.65 -18.73 -2.79
C GLN A 392 -30.38 -19.40 -3.34
N GLU A 393 -29.29 -19.39 -2.60
CA GLU A 393 -28.02 -20.03 -2.99
C GLU A 393 -28.16 -21.57 -3.05
N VAL A 394 -28.84 -22.17 -2.08
CA VAL A 394 -29.18 -23.61 -2.10
C VAL A 394 -30.02 -23.96 -3.33
N ALA A 395 -31.04 -23.13 -3.63
CA ALA A 395 -31.92 -23.37 -4.79
C ALA A 395 -31.20 -23.17 -6.14
N ALA A 396 -30.21 -22.27 -6.19
CA ALA A 396 -29.40 -22.02 -7.38
C ALA A 396 -28.37 -23.13 -7.67
N GLY A 397 -28.13 -24.01 -6.70
CA GLY A 397 -27.14 -25.09 -6.80
C GLY A 397 -25.68 -24.66 -6.74
N ARG A 398 -24.79 -25.62 -6.99
CA ARG A 398 -23.32 -25.39 -6.91
C ARG A 398 -22.91 -24.33 -7.91
N PRO A 399 -22.13 -23.32 -7.50
CA PRO A 399 -21.61 -22.34 -8.44
C PRO A 399 -20.68 -23.03 -9.47
N GLU A 400 -21.08 -23.02 -10.72
CA GLU A 400 -20.20 -23.43 -11.82
C GLU A 400 -19.23 -22.25 -12.11
N ASP A 401 -17.95 -22.47 -11.92
CA ASP A 401 -16.81 -21.59 -12.31
C ASP A 401 -16.91 -20.09 -11.96
N ASN A 402 -17.85 -19.66 -11.13
CA ASN A 402 -17.94 -18.29 -10.67
C ASN A 402 -17.21 -18.10 -9.35
N THR A 403 -15.91 -17.83 -9.45
CA THR A 403 -15.04 -17.61 -8.31
C THR A 403 -15.55 -16.48 -7.40
N SER A 404 -16.08 -15.39 -7.94
CA SER A 404 -16.59 -14.25 -7.16
C SER A 404 -17.77 -14.61 -6.27
N ARG A 405 -18.73 -15.40 -6.78
CA ARG A 405 -19.88 -15.88 -6.00
C ARG A 405 -19.45 -16.85 -4.90
N ALA A 406 -18.53 -17.75 -5.23
CA ALA A 406 -17.98 -18.69 -4.25
C ALA A 406 -17.25 -17.97 -3.11
N TYR A 407 -16.41 -16.98 -3.43
CA TYR A 407 -15.73 -16.16 -2.43
C TYR A 407 -16.69 -15.35 -1.57
N ALA A 408 -17.74 -14.76 -2.16
CA ALA A 408 -18.75 -14.02 -1.41
C ALA A 408 -19.48 -14.93 -0.41
N LEU A 409 -19.85 -16.13 -0.83
CA LEU A 409 -20.53 -17.10 0.03
C LEU A 409 -19.61 -17.60 1.17
N LEU A 410 -18.35 -17.91 0.89
CA LEU A 410 -17.37 -18.27 1.92
C LEU A 410 -17.14 -17.13 2.91
N SER A 411 -17.05 -15.89 2.43
CA SER A 411 -16.93 -14.71 3.28
C SER A 411 -18.15 -14.52 4.17
N LEU A 412 -19.34 -14.76 3.63
CA LEU A 412 -20.58 -14.74 4.41
C LEU A 412 -20.58 -15.82 5.51
N LEU A 413 -20.17 -17.05 5.19
CA LEU A 413 -20.04 -18.14 6.18
C LEU A 413 -19.06 -17.79 7.30
N ARG A 414 -17.91 -17.22 6.97
CA ARG A 414 -16.91 -16.76 7.96
C ARG A 414 -17.44 -15.63 8.84
N TRP A 415 -18.24 -14.73 8.30
CA TRP A 415 -18.89 -13.71 9.10
C TRP A 415 -19.93 -14.29 10.04
N ILE A 416 -20.80 -15.18 9.54
CA ILE A 416 -21.79 -15.90 10.35
C ILE A 416 -21.13 -16.70 11.49
N ALA A 417 -19.93 -17.24 11.28
CA ALA A 417 -19.18 -17.95 12.30
C ALA A 417 -18.84 -17.09 13.53
N GLN A 418 -18.74 -15.78 13.36
CA GLN A 418 -18.45 -14.82 14.44
C GLN A 418 -19.73 -14.37 15.18
N TRP A 419 -20.91 -14.75 14.69
CA TRP A 419 -22.17 -14.38 15.32
C TRP A 419 -22.42 -15.20 16.58
N PRO A 420 -23.14 -14.62 17.57
CA PRO A 420 -23.54 -15.38 18.73
C PRO A 420 -24.28 -16.68 18.34
N PRO A 421 -24.03 -17.79 19.04
CA PRO A 421 -24.64 -19.10 18.71
C PRO A 421 -26.18 -19.08 18.64
N VAL A 422 -26.81 -18.14 19.36
CA VAL A 422 -28.28 -17.99 19.34
C VAL A 422 -28.81 -17.61 17.96
N PHE A 423 -28.08 -16.78 17.21
CA PHE A 423 -28.45 -16.41 15.84
C PHE A 423 -28.05 -17.51 14.84
N GLY A 424 -26.89 -18.12 15.06
CA GLY A 424 -26.37 -19.17 14.20
C GLY A 424 -27.32 -20.40 14.15
N ARG A 425 -27.82 -20.83 15.28
CA ARG A 425 -28.80 -21.96 15.34
C ARG A 425 -30.03 -21.72 14.51
N GLN A 426 -30.46 -20.47 14.27
CA GLN A 426 -31.56 -20.15 13.41
C GLN A 426 -31.28 -20.44 11.93
N LEU A 427 -30.02 -20.51 11.52
CA LEU A 427 -29.56 -20.74 10.14
C LEU A 427 -29.14 -22.20 9.89
N ARG A 428 -29.23 -23.08 10.90
CA ARG A 428 -28.72 -24.46 10.86
C ARG A 428 -29.23 -25.25 9.64
N GLY A 429 -30.49 -25.11 9.31
CA GLY A 429 -31.09 -25.87 8.22
C GLY A 429 -30.58 -25.47 6.84
N GLU A 430 -30.43 -24.15 6.65
CA GLU A 430 -29.92 -23.60 5.41
C GLU A 430 -28.42 -23.88 5.26
N LEU A 431 -27.65 -23.80 6.35
CA LEU A 431 -26.22 -24.11 6.37
C LEU A 431 -25.96 -25.59 6.10
N ALA A 432 -26.76 -26.50 6.71
CA ALA A 432 -26.63 -27.94 6.44
C ALA A 432 -26.85 -28.26 4.96
N ALA A 433 -27.77 -27.53 4.29
CA ALA A 433 -28.04 -27.70 2.86
C ALA A 433 -26.88 -27.17 1.96
N LEU A 434 -26.00 -26.34 2.47
CA LEU A 434 -24.78 -25.88 1.79
C LEU A 434 -23.56 -26.80 2.00
N ALA A 435 -23.70 -27.85 2.82
CA ALA A 435 -22.60 -28.75 3.12
C ALA A 435 -22.04 -29.48 1.87
N ASP A 436 -22.86 -29.67 0.83
CA ASP A 436 -22.37 -30.22 -0.44
C ASP A 436 -21.47 -29.26 -1.23
N PHE A 437 -21.63 -27.95 -0.99
CA PHE A 437 -20.82 -26.92 -1.63
C PHE A 437 -19.52 -26.63 -0.85
N ALA A 438 -19.63 -26.37 0.46
CA ALA A 438 -18.51 -25.99 1.33
C ALA A 438 -18.49 -26.87 2.60
N PRO A 439 -18.23 -28.18 2.46
CA PRO A 439 -18.42 -29.12 3.56
C PRO A 439 -17.54 -28.81 4.78
N ALA A 440 -16.32 -28.34 4.58
CA ALA A 440 -15.39 -28.01 5.64
C ALA A 440 -15.83 -26.74 6.40
N ASP A 441 -16.11 -25.66 5.67
CA ASP A 441 -16.49 -24.37 6.27
C ASP A 441 -17.81 -24.49 7.04
N VAL A 442 -18.78 -25.26 6.52
CA VAL A 442 -20.05 -25.52 7.18
C VAL A 442 -19.86 -26.37 8.44
N ALA A 443 -19.05 -27.43 8.37
CA ALA A 443 -18.78 -28.28 9.52
C ALA A 443 -18.00 -27.53 10.62
N GLU A 444 -17.01 -26.70 10.23
CA GLU A 444 -16.25 -25.84 11.15
C GLU A 444 -17.18 -24.86 11.88
N LEU A 445 -18.07 -24.22 11.15
CA LEU A 445 -19.04 -23.28 11.69
C LEU A 445 -20.02 -23.94 12.67
N LEU A 446 -20.60 -25.07 12.30
CA LEU A 446 -21.53 -25.82 13.16
C LEU A 446 -20.81 -26.39 14.41
N ALA A 447 -19.58 -26.85 14.25
CA ALA A 447 -18.75 -27.32 15.36
C ALA A 447 -18.39 -26.18 16.35
N ALA A 448 -18.07 -24.98 15.84
CA ALA A 448 -17.85 -23.79 16.67
C ALA A 448 -19.09 -23.38 17.48
N TRP A 449 -20.29 -23.74 17.02
CA TRP A 449 -21.53 -23.54 17.78
C TRP A 449 -21.87 -24.70 18.74
N GLY A 450 -20.97 -25.67 18.86
CA GLY A 450 -21.11 -26.77 19.82
C GLY A 450 -22.02 -27.91 19.34
N GLU A 451 -22.14 -28.10 18.00
CA GLU A 451 -22.87 -29.23 17.42
C GLU A 451 -21.94 -30.47 17.40
N PRO A 452 -22.18 -31.49 18.26
CA PRO A 452 -21.25 -32.63 18.37
C PRO A 452 -21.05 -33.42 17.09
N GLU A 453 -22.13 -33.62 16.33
CA GLU A 453 -22.11 -34.36 15.07
C GLU A 453 -21.27 -33.64 14.00
N ALA A 454 -21.19 -32.32 14.06
CA ALA A 454 -20.36 -31.54 13.13
C ALA A 454 -18.85 -31.72 13.40
N VAL A 455 -18.45 -31.90 14.66
CA VAL A 455 -17.07 -32.23 15.02
C VAL A 455 -16.66 -33.57 14.45
N ASP A 456 -17.52 -34.58 14.54
CA ASP A 456 -17.23 -35.90 13.98
C ASP A 456 -17.21 -35.89 12.44
N GLN A 457 -18.09 -35.10 11.80
CA GLN A 457 -18.06 -34.87 10.36
C GLN A 457 -16.75 -34.16 9.95
N LEU A 458 -16.32 -33.15 10.70
CA LEU A 458 -15.08 -32.44 10.45
C LEU A 458 -13.86 -33.37 10.58
N ARG A 459 -13.85 -34.28 11.57
CA ARG A 459 -12.79 -35.30 11.70
C ARG A 459 -12.73 -36.23 10.48
N MET A 460 -13.88 -36.72 10.00
CA MET A 460 -13.91 -37.56 8.79
C MET A 460 -13.37 -36.82 7.56
N GLN A 461 -13.64 -35.53 7.45
CA GLN A 461 -13.10 -34.71 6.36
C GLN A 461 -11.60 -34.43 6.54
N ALA A 462 -11.13 -34.23 7.78
CA ALA A 462 -9.73 -34.01 8.08
C ALA A 462 -8.86 -35.22 7.73
N GLU A 463 -9.40 -36.47 7.77
CA GLU A 463 -8.71 -37.65 7.28
C GLU A 463 -8.43 -37.58 5.77
N GLN A 464 -9.28 -36.87 5.00
CA GLN A 464 -9.12 -36.67 3.56
C GLN A 464 -8.40 -35.34 3.21
N ARG A 465 -8.51 -34.37 4.11
CA ARG A 465 -7.94 -33.02 3.97
C ARG A 465 -7.21 -32.64 5.27
N PRO A 466 -5.96 -33.05 5.43
CA PRO A 466 -5.21 -32.92 6.68
C PRO A 466 -5.13 -31.49 7.26
N ALA A 467 -5.16 -30.46 6.42
CA ALA A 467 -5.20 -29.06 6.84
C ALA A 467 -6.38 -28.71 7.77
N LEU A 468 -7.45 -29.51 7.77
CA LEU A 468 -8.62 -29.29 8.65
C LEU A 468 -8.39 -29.73 10.10
N TRP A 469 -7.31 -30.44 10.41
CA TRP A 469 -7.07 -30.92 11.80
C TRP A 469 -6.97 -29.79 12.82
N LEU A 470 -6.46 -28.63 12.43
CA LEU A 470 -6.44 -27.46 13.32
C LEU A 470 -7.87 -26.99 13.68
N SER A 471 -8.78 -26.98 12.73
CA SER A 471 -10.19 -26.65 12.96
C SER A 471 -10.89 -27.70 13.84
N VAL A 472 -10.58 -29.00 13.63
CA VAL A 472 -11.06 -30.08 14.51
C VAL A 472 -10.57 -29.88 15.93
N ALA A 473 -9.27 -29.60 16.13
CA ALA A 473 -8.66 -29.41 17.43
C ALA A 473 -9.29 -28.22 18.19
N ARG A 474 -9.52 -27.11 17.50
CA ARG A 474 -10.20 -25.93 18.05
C ARG A 474 -11.64 -26.24 18.48
N ALA A 475 -12.38 -26.96 17.68
CA ALA A 475 -13.77 -27.26 17.95
C ALA A 475 -13.91 -28.31 19.07
N SER A 476 -13.11 -29.36 19.06
CA SER A 476 -13.17 -30.45 20.05
C SER A 476 -12.49 -30.11 21.38
N GLN A 477 -11.49 -29.25 21.36
CA GLN A 477 -10.59 -28.98 22.51
C GLN A 477 -9.89 -30.24 23.09
N GLN A 478 -9.83 -31.34 22.30
CA GLN A 478 -9.23 -32.60 22.74
C GLN A 478 -7.75 -32.64 22.36
N LEU A 479 -6.88 -33.01 23.31
CA LEU A 479 -5.44 -33.09 23.10
C LEU A 479 -5.06 -34.05 21.94
N ALA A 480 -5.86 -35.12 21.74
CA ALA A 480 -5.65 -36.07 20.65
C ALA A 480 -5.79 -35.39 19.28
N ASP A 481 -6.77 -34.51 19.11
CA ASP A 481 -7.00 -33.77 17.86
C ASP A 481 -5.93 -32.69 17.65
N TRP A 482 -5.47 -32.05 18.72
CA TRP A 482 -4.32 -31.13 18.67
C TRP A 482 -3.04 -31.85 18.22
N ARG A 483 -2.79 -33.08 18.65
CA ARG A 483 -1.65 -33.89 18.18
C ARG A 483 -1.78 -34.24 16.69
N GLN A 484 -2.99 -34.48 16.20
CA GLN A 484 -3.22 -34.66 14.76
C GLN A 484 -2.96 -33.34 13.99
N ALA A 485 -3.40 -32.21 14.53
CA ALA A 485 -3.09 -30.91 13.92
C ALA A 485 -1.58 -30.68 13.81
N VAL A 486 -0.80 -31.02 14.84
CA VAL A 486 0.67 -30.96 14.81
C VAL A 486 1.27 -31.83 13.70
N ALA A 487 0.72 -33.02 13.47
CA ALA A 487 1.22 -33.95 12.47
C ALA A 487 0.96 -33.51 11.01
N HIS A 488 0.02 -32.58 10.82
CA HIS A 488 -0.50 -32.22 9.50
C HIS A 488 -0.54 -30.71 9.23
N VAL A 489 0.08 -29.89 10.09
CA VAL A 489 0.06 -28.43 9.91
C VAL A 489 0.80 -28.02 8.66
N GLU A 490 0.17 -27.12 7.89
CA GLU A 490 0.80 -26.44 6.76
C GLU A 490 1.42 -25.11 7.22
N MET A 491 2.46 -24.64 6.52
CA MET A 491 3.24 -23.44 6.86
C MET A 491 2.40 -22.20 7.20
N ALA A 492 1.24 -22.02 6.57
CA ALA A 492 0.37 -20.87 6.80
C ALA A 492 -0.32 -20.85 8.19
N TRP A 493 -0.29 -21.95 8.94
CA TRP A 493 -1.04 -22.13 10.19
C TRP A 493 -0.16 -22.38 11.41
N GLU A 494 1.15 -22.42 11.24
CA GLU A 494 2.14 -22.73 12.28
C GLU A 494 2.05 -21.76 13.47
N GLY A 495 1.94 -20.46 13.22
CA GLY A 495 1.80 -19.46 14.28
C GLY A 495 0.55 -19.64 15.13
N LYS A 496 -0.58 -20.02 14.52
CA LYS A 496 -1.81 -20.31 15.25
C LYS A 496 -1.67 -21.57 16.10
N LEU A 497 -1.03 -22.62 15.59
CA LEU A 497 -0.75 -23.82 16.35
C LEU A 497 0.14 -23.55 17.57
N LEU A 498 1.20 -22.78 17.40
CA LEU A 498 2.11 -22.36 18.47
C LEU A 498 1.40 -21.58 19.56
N ALA A 499 0.49 -20.70 19.19
CA ALA A 499 -0.25 -19.85 20.13
C ALA A 499 -1.32 -20.63 20.91
N GLU A 500 -2.05 -21.53 20.23
CA GLU A 500 -3.29 -22.11 20.72
C GLU A 500 -3.12 -23.53 21.30
N PHE A 501 -2.00 -24.22 21.07
CA PHE A 501 -1.80 -25.58 21.59
C PHE A 501 -1.91 -25.60 23.13
N PRO A 502 -2.83 -26.41 23.71
CA PRO A 502 -3.23 -26.27 25.12
C PRO A 502 -2.20 -26.72 26.12
N ASP A 503 -1.34 -27.71 25.78
CA ASP A 503 -0.33 -28.27 26.64
C ASP A 503 1.09 -28.03 26.11
N GLY A 504 1.68 -26.92 26.52
CA GLY A 504 3.04 -26.54 26.12
C GLY A 504 4.15 -27.52 26.54
N GLN A 505 3.83 -28.54 27.38
CA GLN A 505 4.76 -29.59 27.78
C GLN A 505 4.53 -30.90 27.03
N ASP A 506 3.55 -30.94 26.11
CA ASP A 506 3.26 -32.16 25.35
C ASP A 506 4.47 -32.58 24.50
N PRO A 507 4.94 -33.84 24.61
CA PRO A 507 6.16 -34.29 23.93
C PRO A 507 6.02 -34.31 22.42
N VAL A 508 4.82 -34.50 21.87
CA VAL A 508 4.57 -34.46 20.42
C VAL A 508 4.70 -33.03 19.90
N PHE A 509 4.09 -32.09 20.64
CA PHE A 509 4.19 -30.65 20.32
C PHE A 509 5.64 -30.15 20.42
N LEU A 510 6.36 -30.50 21.49
CA LEU A 510 7.75 -30.09 21.64
C LEU A 510 8.68 -30.72 20.61
N ALA A 511 8.43 -31.96 20.19
CA ALA A 511 9.17 -32.59 19.08
C ALA A 511 8.94 -31.85 17.76
N TRP A 512 7.71 -31.46 17.49
CA TRP A 512 7.37 -30.63 16.33
C TRP A 512 8.04 -29.25 16.39
N CYS A 513 7.98 -28.52 17.52
CA CYS A 513 8.68 -27.25 17.68
C CYS A 513 10.17 -27.38 17.38
N ARG A 514 10.80 -28.49 17.78
CA ARG A 514 12.22 -28.77 17.51
C ARG A 514 12.47 -29.01 16.03
N GLN A 515 11.59 -29.77 15.37
CA GLN A 515 11.65 -30.01 13.93
C GLN A 515 11.46 -28.70 13.17
N TYR A 516 10.45 -27.91 13.54
CA TYR A 516 10.16 -26.61 12.94
C TYR A 516 11.36 -25.66 12.95
N LEU A 517 12.08 -25.56 14.07
CA LEU A 517 13.30 -24.73 14.18
C LEU A 517 14.49 -25.29 13.37
N GLY A 518 14.48 -26.57 13.02
CA GLY A 518 15.53 -27.23 12.24
C GLY A 518 15.18 -27.42 10.76
N ASP A 519 13.97 -27.06 10.33
CA ASP A 519 13.49 -27.23 8.96
C ASP A 519 14.19 -26.25 8.01
N GLU A 520 14.55 -26.72 6.81
CA GLU A 520 15.13 -25.87 5.76
C GLU A 520 14.17 -24.75 5.32
N VAL A 521 12.85 -25.00 5.39
CA VAL A 521 11.83 -24.00 5.07
C VAL A 521 11.80 -22.89 6.15
N ALA A 522 11.92 -23.24 7.42
CA ALA A 522 12.08 -22.27 8.49
C ALA A 522 13.40 -21.51 8.40
N ALA A 523 14.45 -22.16 7.90
CA ALA A 523 15.74 -21.53 7.63
C ALA A 523 15.71 -20.60 6.41
N SER A 524 14.88 -20.88 5.41
CA SER A 524 14.70 -20.02 4.22
C SER A 524 13.84 -18.76 4.50
N HIS A 525 13.11 -18.73 5.62
CA HIS A 525 12.33 -17.57 6.07
C HIS A 525 12.79 -17.17 7.48
N PRO A 526 14.03 -16.76 7.66
CA PRO A 526 14.55 -16.40 8.97
C PRO A 526 13.83 -15.17 9.51
N GLY A 527 13.61 -15.15 10.82
CA GLY A 527 13.10 -13.94 11.49
C GLY A 527 11.59 -13.88 11.71
N ARG A 528 10.86 -14.98 11.60
CA ARG A 528 9.43 -15.01 11.93
C ARG A 528 9.20 -15.04 13.46
N ALA A 529 8.21 -14.31 13.94
CA ALA A 529 7.76 -14.33 15.33
C ALA A 529 7.48 -15.75 15.86
N ASP A 530 6.98 -16.63 14.99
CA ASP A 530 6.69 -18.03 15.27
C ASP A 530 7.95 -18.83 15.70
N GLN A 531 9.11 -18.51 15.12
CA GLN A 531 10.38 -19.14 15.52
C GLN A 531 10.79 -18.74 16.93
N VAL A 532 10.54 -17.50 17.33
CA VAL A 532 10.78 -17.03 18.70
C VAL A 532 9.85 -17.74 19.68
N GLN A 533 8.59 -17.94 19.32
CA GLN A 533 7.61 -18.67 20.13
C GLN A 533 7.99 -20.16 20.25
N ALA A 534 8.35 -20.82 19.15
CA ALA A 534 8.83 -22.21 19.20
C ALA A 534 10.06 -22.35 20.10
N LEU A 535 11.00 -21.41 20.00
CA LEU A 535 12.20 -21.37 20.85
C LEU A 535 11.82 -21.23 22.34
N ARG A 536 10.89 -20.33 22.67
CA ARG A 536 10.35 -20.16 24.02
C ARG A 536 9.77 -21.48 24.56
N ARG A 537 8.91 -22.14 23.77
CA ARG A 537 8.27 -23.43 24.17
C ARG A 537 9.29 -24.52 24.45
N LEU A 538 10.33 -24.62 23.64
CA LEU A 538 11.39 -25.62 23.84
C LEU A 538 12.22 -25.41 25.12
N VAL A 539 12.46 -24.16 25.50
CA VAL A 539 13.16 -23.81 26.73
C VAL A 539 12.27 -24.09 27.96
N GLU A 540 11.02 -23.62 27.93
CA GLU A 540 10.03 -23.83 28.96
C GLU A 540 9.74 -25.33 29.15
N GLY A 541 9.77 -26.12 28.09
CA GLY A 541 9.61 -27.56 28.08
C GLY A 541 10.87 -28.35 28.51
N GLY A 542 11.98 -27.67 28.78
CA GLY A 542 13.24 -28.32 29.14
C GLY A 542 13.89 -29.16 28.04
N VAL A 543 13.46 -29.01 26.81
CA VAL A 543 13.96 -29.76 25.62
C VAL A 543 15.22 -29.13 25.05
N LEU A 544 15.37 -27.81 25.20
CA LEU A 544 16.51 -27.05 24.69
C LEU A 544 17.23 -26.36 25.85
N GLU A 545 18.54 -26.56 25.91
CA GLU A 545 19.37 -25.88 26.90
C GLU A 545 19.42 -24.37 26.62
N GLN A 546 19.38 -23.58 27.69
CA GLN A 546 19.35 -22.11 27.64
C GLN A 546 20.48 -21.49 26.77
N VAL A 547 21.69 -22.06 26.85
CA VAL A 547 22.85 -21.56 26.05
C VAL A 547 22.67 -21.78 24.56
N VAL A 548 22.06 -22.92 24.18
CA VAL A 548 21.78 -23.21 22.78
C VAL A 548 20.66 -22.32 22.29
N ALA A 549 19.61 -22.13 23.11
CA ALA A 549 18.50 -21.24 22.81
C ALA A 549 18.95 -19.79 22.65
N TRP A 550 19.85 -19.31 23.49
CA TRP A 550 20.42 -17.97 23.39
C TRP A 550 21.14 -17.77 22.06
N ARG A 551 21.96 -18.73 21.63
CA ARG A 551 22.64 -18.66 20.33
C ARG A 551 21.64 -18.51 19.19
N ARG A 552 20.58 -19.30 19.20
CA ARG A 552 19.53 -19.24 18.19
C ARG A 552 18.76 -17.92 18.23
N LEU A 553 18.40 -17.44 19.42
CA LEU A 553 17.74 -16.13 19.59
C LEU A 553 18.60 -14.99 19.05
N ARG A 554 19.92 -15.05 19.27
CA ARG A 554 20.87 -14.06 18.74
C ARG A 554 20.95 -14.10 17.20
N GLU A 555 20.88 -15.28 16.60
CA GLU A 555 20.76 -15.41 15.13
C GLU A 555 19.48 -14.73 14.63
N LEU A 556 18.35 -14.97 15.29
CA LEU A 556 17.07 -14.32 14.94
C LEU A 556 17.13 -12.80 15.10
N LEU A 557 17.74 -12.28 16.16
CA LEU A 557 18.00 -10.83 16.31
C LEU A 557 18.87 -10.27 15.18
N GLY A 558 19.80 -11.07 14.64
CA GLY A 558 20.68 -10.70 13.53
C GLY A 558 19.98 -10.63 12.19
N VAL A 559 18.92 -11.40 11.97
CA VAL A 559 18.20 -11.48 10.68
C VAL A 559 16.93 -10.63 10.64
N ALA A 560 16.34 -10.38 11.78
CA ALA A 560 15.22 -9.48 12.14
C ALA A 560 14.22 -9.09 11.04
N GLN A 561 13.58 -10.04 10.38
CA GLN A 561 12.40 -9.78 9.54
C GLN A 561 11.12 -10.04 10.34
N GLY A 562 10.59 -9.00 11.02
CA GLY A 562 9.27 -9.05 11.68
C GLY A 562 9.21 -9.82 13.01
N CYS A 563 10.35 -10.15 13.65
CA CYS A 563 10.36 -10.79 14.96
C CYS A 563 11.18 -10.05 16.04
N MET A 564 11.60 -8.82 15.75
CA MET A 564 12.47 -8.05 16.66
C MET A 564 11.81 -7.80 18.02
N GLU A 565 10.51 -7.51 18.04
CA GLU A 565 9.78 -7.27 19.28
C GLU A 565 9.80 -8.51 20.16
N GLU A 566 9.35 -9.64 19.66
CA GLU A 566 9.26 -10.91 20.38
C GLU A 566 10.65 -11.41 20.83
N ALA A 567 11.65 -11.22 19.96
CA ALA A 567 13.02 -11.63 20.28
C ALA A 567 13.63 -10.78 21.39
N CYS A 568 13.42 -9.47 21.35
CA CYS A 568 13.85 -8.55 22.41
C CYS A 568 13.12 -8.83 23.72
N GLU A 569 11.81 -9.03 23.69
CA GLU A 569 11.01 -9.37 24.87
C GLU A 569 11.47 -10.69 25.51
N LEU A 570 11.69 -11.72 24.69
CA LEU A 570 12.15 -13.01 25.17
C LEU A 570 13.54 -12.91 25.81
N ALA A 571 14.47 -12.19 25.17
CA ALA A 571 15.81 -11.95 25.70
C ALA A 571 15.78 -11.17 27.03
N CYS A 572 14.98 -10.11 27.11
CA CYS A 572 14.80 -9.33 28.34
C CYS A 572 14.14 -10.16 29.46
N HIS A 573 13.16 -10.99 29.10
CA HIS A 573 12.55 -11.94 30.07
C HIS A 573 13.58 -12.89 30.65
N TRP A 574 14.42 -13.51 29.81
CA TRP A 574 15.46 -14.42 30.26
C TRP A 574 16.54 -13.73 31.13
N LEU A 575 16.89 -12.47 30.80
CA LEU A 575 17.79 -11.66 31.62
C LEU A 575 17.19 -11.37 33.01
N ALA A 576 15.93 -10.94 33.04
CA ALA A 576 15.22 -10.64 34.28
C ALA A 576 15.05 -11.88 35.17
N ALA A 577 14.83 -13.05 34.57
CA ALA A 577 14.75 -14.34 35.26
C ALA A 577 16.13 -14.88 35.73
N GLY A 578 17.23 -14.18 35.42
CA GLY A 578 18.59 -14.63 35.76
C GLY A 578 19.07 -15.84 34.94
N GLN A 579 18.40 -16.14 33.84
CA GLN A 579 18.71 -17.28 32.96
C GLN A 579 19.85 -16.94 31.96
N LEU A 580 20.19 -15.65 31.79
CA LEU A 580 21.30 -15.17 30.99
C LEU A 580 22.35 -14.47 31.85
N THR A 581 23.60 -14.57 31.43
CA THR A 581 24.74 -13.97 32.11
C THR A 581 24.93 -12.49 31.72
N THR A 582 25.83 -11.80 32.44
CA THR A 582 26.25 -10.44 32.11
C THR A 582 26.88 -10.35 30.70
N ALA A 583 27.61 -11.43 30.30
CA ALA A 583 28.16 -11.49 28.93
C ALA A 583 27.05 -11.55 27.88
N HIS A 584 26.01 -12.35 28.08
CA HIS A 584 24.84 -12.38 27.17
C HIS A 584 24.10 -11.05 27.14
N ARG A 585 24.05 -10.31 28.26
CA ARG A 585 23.49 -8.95 28.27
C ARG A 585 24.28 -8.01 27.34
N GLN A 586 25.62 -8.08 27.38
CA GLN A 586 26.45 -7.25 26.48
C GLN A 586 26.24 -7.64 25.02
N GLU A 587 26.19 -8.93 24.72
CA GLU A 587 25.89 -9.41 23.36
C GLU A 587 24.53 -8.92 22.86
N LEU A 588 23.51 -8.85 23.73
CA LEU A 588 22.19 -8.31 23.40
C LEU A 588 22.30 -6.79 23.12
N VAL A 589 22.99 -6.06 23.97
CA VAL A 589 23.23 -4.62 23.77
C VAL A 589 23.86 -4.36 22.42
N ASP A 590 24.89 -5.14 22.06
CA ASP A 590 25.60 -4.97 20.78
C ASP A 590 24.68 -5.29 19.58
N ALA A 591 23.87 -6.36 19.69
CA ALA A 591 22.94 -6.76 18.63
C ALA A 591 21.83 -5.72 18.40
N VAL A 592 21.20 -5.20 19.48
CA VAL A 592 20.15 -4.19 19.32
C VAL A 592 20.71 -2.83 18.89
N ALA A 593 21.95 -2.50 19.28
CA ALA A 593 22.65 -1.31 18.84
C ALA A 593 22.89 -1.34 17.32
N ASP A 594 23.30 -2.50 16.79
CA ASP A 594 23.52 -2.70 15.36
C ASP A 594 22.22 -2.50 14.57
N VAL A 595 21.12 -3.14 14.99
CA VAL A 595 19.82 -2.99 14.32
C VAL A 595 19.29 -1.56 14.42
N ALA A 596 19.37 -0.92 15.58
CA ALA A 596 18.89 0.45 15.76
C ALA A 596 19.66 1.44 14.86
N THR A 597 20.98 1.22 14.69
CA THR A 597 21.87 2.12 13.94
C THR A 597 21.76 1.94 12.43
N HIS A 598 21.83 0.71 11.96
CA HIS A 598 21.96 0.41 10.54
C HIS A 598 20.64 -0.01 9.90
N GLY A 599 19.63 -0.35 10.71
CA GLY A 599 18.43 -1.02 10.23
C GLY A 599 18.73 -2.43 9.74
N ARG A 600 17.81 -2.99 9.01
CA ARG A 600 18.03 -4.20 8.20
C ARG A 600 17.49 -3.92 6.81
N LEU A 601 18.23 -4.33 5.80
CA LEU A 601 17.76 -4.32 4.43
C LEU A 601 16.59 -5.31 4.35
N GLY A 602 15.39 -4.80 4.59
CA GLY A 602 14.13 -5.51 4.50
C GLY A 602 13.39 -5.04 3.26
N TRP A 603 12.46 -5.85 2.79
CA TRP A 603 11.64 -5.58 1.63
C TRP A 603 10.53 -4.55 1.91
N ASP A 604 10.42 -4.10 3.16
CA ASP A 604 9.32 -3.27 3.64
C ASP A 604 9.85 -2.26 4.68
N ASP A 605 9.75 -0.99 4.35
CA ASP A 605 10.11 0.13 5.23
C ASP A 605 9.38 0.07 6.57
N GLN A 606 8.17 -0.51 6.61
CA GLN A 606 7.39 -0.69 7.81
C GLN A 606 8.05 -1.69 8.77
N ILE A 607 8.58 -2.80 8.23
CA ILE A 607 9.28 -3.83 9.01
C ILE A 607 10.61 -3.27 9.53
N ASP A 608 11.33 -2.50 8.72
CA ASP A 608 12.57 -1.84 9.15
C ASP A 608 12.31 -0.82 10.26
N ALA A 609 11.30 0.05 10.08
CA ALA A 609 10.90 1.03 11.09
C ALA A 609 10.50 0.37 12.42
N ALA A 610 9.75 -0.75 12.39
CA ALA A 610 9.38 -1.53 13.54
C ALA A 610 10.62 -2.13 14.23
N SER A 611 11.47 -2.80 13.47
CA SER A 611 12.68 -3.45 13.98
C SER A 611 13.62 -2.45 14.65
N ARG A 612 13.86 -1.31 14.02
CA ARG A 612 14.70 -0.24 14.58
C ARG A 612 14.10 0.38 15.84
N LEU A 613 12.78 0.58 15.86
CA LEU A 613 12.10 1.12 17.04
C LEU A 613 12.19 0.17 18.24
N HIS A 614 11.90 -1.13 18.04
CA HIS A 614 11.98 -2.12 19.12
C HIS A 614 13.42 -2.32 19.62
N ALA A 615 14.38 -2.38 18.70
CA ALA A 615 15.80 -2.43 19.03
C ALA A 615 16.25 -1.20 19.85
N ALA A 616 15.86 0.01 19.44
CA ALA A 616 16.19 1.25 20.12
C ALA A 616 15.58 1.34 21.54
N ARG A 617 14.33 0.90 21.70
CA ARG A 617 13.67 0.81 23.03
C ARG A 617 14.42 -0.14 23.95
N THR A 618 14.73 -1.33 23.47
CA THR A 618 15.48 -2.34 24.23
C THR A 618 16.89 -1.84 24.57
N TRP A 619 17.56 -1.16 23.65
CA TRP A 619 18.87 -0.56 23.87
C TRP A 619 18.83 0.47 25.01
N LEU A 620 17.85 1.38 24.98
CA LEU A 620 17.65 2.36 26.07
C LEU A 620 17.37 1.67 27.43
N GLU A 621 16.52 0.65 27.44
CA GLU A 621 16.19 -0.08 28.66
C GLU A 621 17.40 -0.81 29.27
N LEU A 622 18.21 -1.46 28.45
CA LEU A 622 19.37 -2.20 28.90
C LEU A 622 20.50 -1.30 29.42
N THR A 623 20.65 -0.10 28.86
CA THR A 623 21.74 0.83 29.22
C THR A 623 21.34 1.88 30.24
N GLY A 624 20.05 2.18 30.36
CA GLY A 624 19.51 3.25 31.22
C GLY A 624 19.78 4.66 30.73
N HIS A 625 20.41 4.83 29.55
CA HIS A 625 20.67 6.11 28.89
C HIS A 625 20.65 5.87 27.37
N TRP A 626 20.53 6.94 26.57
CA TRP A 626 20.63 6.80 25.13
C TRP A 626 22.11 6.76 24.70
N PRO A 627 22.60 5.63 24.19
CA PRO A 627 24.01 5.49 23.87
C PRO A 627 24.35 5.78 22.40
N GLY A 628 23.30 5.92 21.54
CA GLY A 628 23.47 6.21 20.11
C GLY A 628 23.74 7.69 19.83
N GLU A 629 24.01 8.02 18.56
CA GLU A 629 24.12 9.39 18.08
C GLU A 629 22.84 10.18 18.40
N PRO A 630 22.95 11.47 18.75
CA PRO A 630 21.80 12.27 19.19
C PRO A 630 20.65 12.32 18.17
N GLU A 631 20.96 12.40 16.88
CA GLU A 631 19.98 12.50 15.80
C GLU A 631 19.25 11.17 15.52
N LEU A 632 19.91 10.06 15.80
CA LEU A 632 19.44 8.72 15.47
C LEU A 632 18.08 8.40 16.12
N ALA A 633 17.89 8.78 17.40
CA ALA A 633 16.63 8.58 18.09
C ALA A 633 15.46 9.30 17.38
N GLY A 634 15.69 10.54 16.95
CA GLY A 634 14.72 11.31 16.18
C GLY A 634 14.38 10.68 14.83
N GLN A 635 15.38 10.18 14.11
CA GLN A 635 15.20 9.50 12.82
C GLN A 635 14.37 8.24 12.97
N ILE A 636 14.67 7.37 13.95
CA ILE A 636 13.92 6.15 14.22
C ILE A 636 12.46 6.46 14.55
N ILE A 637 12.22 7.45 15.42
CA ILE A 637 10.87 7.83 15.82
C ILE A 637 10.10 8.35 14.60
N VAL A 638 10.66 9.27 13.82
CA VAL A 638 9.97 9.85 12.65
C VAL A 638 9.67 8.80 11.59
N ALA A 639 10.56 7.84 11.36
CA ALA A 639 10.33 6.72 10.45
C ALA A 639 9.15 5.83 10.88
N ALA A 640 8.89 5.70 12.18
CA ALA A 640 7.80 4.88 12.71
C ALA A 640 6.43 5.62 12.76
N LEU A 641 6.40 6.96 12.74
CA LEU A 641 5.16 7.74 12.87
C LEU A 641 4.10 7.48 11.79
N PRO A 642 4.44 7.22 10.51
CA PRO A 642 3.44 6.92 9.48
C PRO A 642 2.60 5.69 9.78
N TYR A 643 3.16 4.72 10.49
CA TYR A 643 2.50 3.44 10.77
C TYR A 643 1.66 3.53 12.03
N VAL A 644 0.33 3.33 11.88
CA VAL A 644 -0.65 3.50 12.97
C VAL A 644 -0.29 2.70 14.20
N TRP A 645 0.08 1.44 14.02
CA TRP A 645 0.39 0.49 15.11
C TRP A 645 1.75 0.75 15.77
N LEU A 646 2.69 1.46 15.11
CA LEU A 646 3.99 1.85 15.70
C LEU A 646 3.97 3.21 16.39
N ARG A 647 3.03 4.07 16.01
CA ARG A 647 3.05 5.49 16.40
C ARG A 647 3.05 5.70 17.91
N GLU A 648 2.16 5.03 18.64
CA GLU A 648 2.12 5.20 20.10
C GLU A 648 3.43 4.71 20.75
N ALA A 649 3.96 3.59 20.31
CA ALA A 649 5.24 3.07 20.77
C ALA A 649 6.41 4.03 20.48
N ALA A 650 6.40 4.68 19.30
CA ALA A 650 7.39 5.67 18.93
C ALA A 650 7.30 6.95 19.80
N LEU A 651 6.09 7.45 20.06
CA LEU A 651 5.87 8.60 20.93
C LEU A 651 6.19 8.28 22.40
N GLU A 652 5.92 7.07 22.85
CA GLU A 652 6.31 6.60 24.18
C GLU A 652 7.83 6.52 24.30
N PHE A 653 8.51 5.96 23.31
CA PHE A 653 9.98 5.95 23.28
C PHE A 653 10.56 7.35 23.34
N ALA A 654 9.99 8.31 22.58
CA ALA A 654 10.40 9.72 22.66
C ALA A 654 10.29 10.27 24.09
N ARG A 655 9.19 10.01 24.79
CA ARG A 655 8.96 10.48 26.18
C ARG A 655 9.95 9.88 27.19
N ARG A 656 10.43 8.66 26.92
CA ARG A 656 11.40 7.94 27.78
C ARG A 656 12.85 8.41 27.57
N LEU A 657 13.15 9.14 26.49
CA LEU A 657 14.50 9.63 26.27
C LEU A 657 14.95 10.53 27.44
N PRO A 658 16.14 10.28 28.00
CA PRO A 658 16.68 11.12 29.07
C PRO A 658 16.96 12.54 28.60
N ALA A 659 17.03 13.48 29.53
CA ALA A 659 17.43 14.86 29.23
C ALA A 659 18.81 14.88 28.58
N GLY A 660 18.95 15.60 27.46
CA GLY A 660 20.21 15.67 26.72
C GLY A 660 20.03 15.91 25.21
N PRO A 661 21.13 15.80 24.46
CA PRO A 661 21.13 16.09 23.01
C PRO A 661 20.11 15.27 22.21
N ALA A 662 20.01 13.95 22.44
CA ALA A 662 19.06 13.08 21.75
C ALA A 662 17.61 13.54 21.92
N ARG A 663 17.20 13.92 23.15
CA ARG A 663 15.88 14.47 23.44
C ARG A 663 15.65 15.79 22.69
N THR A 664 16.67 16.65 22.60
CA THR A 664 16.59 17.92 21.88
C THR A 664 16.42 17.72 20.38
N HIS A 665 17.21 16.82 19.78
CA HIS A 665 17.10 16.48 18.36
C HIS A 665 15.76 15.82 18.05
N THR A 666 15.31 14.87 18.89
CA THR A 666 13.98 14.23 18.76
C THR A 666 12.87 15.27 18.79
N ARG A 667 12.92 16.24 19.69
CA ARG A 667 11.93 17.34 19.74
C ARG A 667 11.89 18.10 18.42
N ALA A 668 13.04 18.50 17.89
CA ALA A 668 13.11 19.23 16.62
C ALA A 668 12.56 18.38 15.45
N ALA A 669 12.90 17.10 15.41
CA ALA A 669 12.39 16.16 14.41
C ALA A 669 10.86 16.00 14.50
N LEU A 670 10.30 15.88 15.69
CA LEU A 670 8.85 15.82 15.90
C LEU A 670 8.14 17.13 15.50
N GLN A 671 8.75 18.28 15.77
CA GLN A 671 8.20 19.58 15.32
C GLN A 671 8.10 19.66 13.80
N THR A 672 9.17 19.21 13.09
CA THR A 672 9.16 19.13 11.63
C THR A 672 8.12 18.11 11.13
N ALA A 673 7.96 16.97 11.82
CA ALA A 673 7.03 15.92 11.46
C ALA A 673 5.56 16.36 11.54
N VAL A 674 5.21 17.31 12.43
CA VAL A 674 3.83 17.86 12.50
C VAL A 674 3.40 18.47 11.17
N ASP A 675 4.33 19.15 10.49
CA ASP A 675 4.05 19.94 9.28
C ASP A 675 4.32 19.17 7.98
N ARG A 676 4.65 17.85 8.06
CA ARG A 676 4.89 17.06 6.84
C ARG A 676 3.63 17.05 5.95
N PRO A 677 3.79 17.10 4.60
CA PRO A 677 2.66 17.13 3.67
C PRO A 677 1.91 15.79 3.59
N GLU A 678 2.60 14.66 3.76
CA GLU A 678 2.02 13.33 3.63
C GLU A 678 1.14 12.98 4.85
N PRO A 679 0.06 12.19 4.65
CA PRO A 679 -0.81 11.77 5.73
C PRO A 679 -0.13 10.78 6.68
N TYR A 680 -0.57 10.77 7.93
CA TYR A 680 -0.19 9.79 8.96
C TYR A 680 -1.12 8.58 9.01
N TYR A 681 -2.11 8.52 8.17
CA TYR A 681 -3.01 7.39 8.00
C TYR A 681 -3.07 7.02 6.53
N GLY A 682 -3.40 5.78 6.25
CA GLY A 682 -3.54 5.31 4.88
C GLY A 682 -4.48 6.16 4.03
N ARG A 683 -4.58 5.84 2.76
CA ARG A 683 -5.33 6.62 1.78
C ARG A 683 -6.81 6.75 2.18
N GLY A 684 -7.36 7.93 2.06
CA GLY A 684 -8.77 8.22 2.25
C GLY A 684 -9.02 9.48 3.10
N THR A 685 -9.84 10.39 2.58
CA THR A 685 -10.18 11.64 3.29
C THR A 685 -11.02 11.42 4.54
N HIS A 686 -11.70 10.27 4.65
CA HIS A 686 -12.38 9.84 5.86
C HIS A 686 -11.42 9.71 7.07
N ALA A 687 -10.14 9.45 6.82
CA ALA A 687 -9.10 9.35 7.84
C ALA A 687 -8.55 10.69 8.33
N LEU A 688 -9.00 11.83 7.78
CA LEU A 688 -8.53 13.18 8.18
C LEU A 688 -8.67 13.49 9.68
N PRO A 689 -9.76 13.11 10.38
CA PRO A 689 -9.81 13.30 11.83
C PRO A 689 -8.72 12.52 12.57
N ALA A 690 -8.40 11.32 12.11
CA ALA A 690 -7.35 10.50 12.66
C ALA A 690 -5.95 11.05 12.34
N ASP A 691 -5.74 11.64 11.16
CA ASP A 691 -4.52 12.37 10.81
C ASP A 691 -4.34 13.59 11.72
N ALA A 692 -5.39 14.39 11.92
CA ALA A 692 -5.37 15.54 12.82
C ALA A 692 -5.04 15.12 14.26
N ALA A 693 -5.63 14.02 14.75
CA ALA A 693 -5.34 13.47 16.07
C ALA A 693 -3.87 13.01 16.19
N ALA A 694 -3.34 12.37 15.15
CA ALA A 694 -1.93 11.95 15.09
C ALA A 694 -1.00 13.17 15.17
N ARG A 695 -1.25 14.21 14.39
CA ARG A 695 -0.46 15.46 14.42
C ARG A 695 -0.54 16.14 15.78
N ALA A 696 -1.72 16.17 16.40
CA ALA A 696 -1.89 16.69 17.75
C ALA A 696 -1.09 15.89 18.80
N ALA A 697 -1.08 14.56 18.71
CA ALA A 697 -0.30 13.69 19.59
C ALA A 697 1.22 13.91 19.42
N ILE A 698 1.68 14.06 18.18
CA ILE A 698 3.08 14.38 17.85
C ILE A 698 3.47 15.75 18.42
N ALA A 699 2.65 16.77 18.19
CA ALA A 699 2.86 18.13 18.71
C ALA A 699 2.91 18.16 20.24
N THR A 700 1.97 17.47 20.91
CA THR A 700 1.91 17.35 22.37
C THR A 700 3.18 16.68 22.91
N THR A 701 3.64 15.62 22.26
CA THR A 701 4.89 14.94 22.66
C THR A 701 6.10 15.85 22.46
N ALA A 702 6.20 16.58 21.35
CA ALA A 702 7.26 17.55 21.11
C ALA A 702 7.30 18.66 22.20
N GLN A 703 6.13 19.13 22.63
CA GLN A 703 6.00 20.11 23.74
C GLN A 703 6.43 19.50 25.07
N ALA A 704 6.00 18.27 25.39
CA ALA A 704 6.41 17.59 26.62
C ALA A 704 7.93 17.38 26.71
N LEU A 705 8.63 17.15 25.58
CA LEU A 705 10.09 17.07 25.51
C LEU A 705 10.78 18.43 25.80
N ALA A 706 10.07 19.53 25.66
CA ALA A 706 10.60 20.87 25.95
C ALA A 706 10.52 21.22 27.47
N ALA A 707 9.54 20.65 28.17
CA ALA A 707 9.24 20.97 29.58
C ALA A 707 10.09 20.16 30.59
N GLY A 708 10.78 19.12 30.18
CA GLY A 708 11.65 18.26 31.01
C GLY A 708 13.08 18.25 30.51
#